data_356b1a71be178e209fbbcf604c965ada
#
_entry.id   356b1a71be178e209fbbcf604c965ada
#
_cell.length_a   1.000
_cell.length_b   1.000
_cell.length_c   1.000
_cell.angle_alpha   90.00
_cell.angle_beta   90.00
_cell.angle_gamma   90.00
#
_symmetry.space_group_name_H-M   'P 1'
#
loop_
_entity.id
_entity.type
_entity.pdbx_description
1 polymer ?
#
loop_
_entity_poly.entity_id
_entity_poly.type
_entity_poly.pdbx_seq_one_letter_code
_entity_poly.pdbx_strand_id
1 'polypeptide(L)'
;MLWLRRLFARNRPRNAHAVEVWQWNRIESLWADLCYAVRILSKSPGFTAVAVASLALAIGANTTIFSYANQVLFVRLGVPHPEQLRVFRLTGDDHIAVREIKGHDVYVSDDGHFRLGLFPYPAYQQLRHNNRVVEDIFAFMQPPDVDITAAGMSEVGKVEFVSGNFYTQMQVKPQLGRPIEAADDGTPGGGAVAVISDSFWHRDFGGTQDVIGKTIRVNLTPVTIIGVNPPNFSGPVAADTSAPEIFLPLSMLTTVFPDPTGILMAPNTLLLQLMARSKPSVSTAAAQASLDTSFNAAFRGTAIVNKGETVPRLSLEDGSRGITSGTRDLLQPLYIVLGLAGLVLLLACANIANLMLARASLRQREMSIRMALGAGKVRILRQVLTESLLLSAMGGAAGLVLGYTSRNLIPWLMRTAWDGGEMNVGFDWRVFGFTCAVTLITGIVFGIAPAWRSSRAEINTALKEGSQTSSKRRKAWSGKMIVGFQAALSTLLVISAIFFLRTLLNLNSVDPGFRTQHLLLLDVTPSPTLLDTASQVARLRSRVADAFATIPGVQEVTYANHSLGDANSDWRSPFQREGALQDLAADPKKTGHAYAMFSYVGPHFFSTMSIPILAGRGFNAQDTETAVPVSVVNQALVRKFFPNTNPIGKRFFGGYGTRLIVGVCADTRYSDMRQPTPPVHFDLDPQSPWPGQMTYIIRSPLRPAALVPSLRRAVQLIDPDLPLSNIRTQQ
;
A
#
# COMPACT_ATOMS: atom_id res chain seq x y z
N MET A 1 -25.14 -47.35 -13.05
CA MET A 1 -24.51 -47.22 -14.38
C MET A 1 -25.16 -48.04 -15.48
N LEU A 2 -25.70 -49.24 -15.23
CA LEU A 2 -26.43 -50.04 -16.25
C LEU A 2 -27.74 -49.40 -16.73
N TRP A 3 -28.37 -48.55 -15.95
CA TRP A 3 -29.63 -47.87 -16.29
C TRP A 3 -29.45 -46.72 -17.31
N LEU A 4 -28.34 -46.01 -17.30
CA LEU A 4 -28.03 -44.96 -18.28
C LEU A 4 -27.71 -45.55 -19.69
N ARG A 5 -27.21 -46.79 -19.77
CA ARG A 5 -26.98 -47.47 -21.06
C ARG A 5 -28.29 -47.78 -21.84
N ARG A 6 -29.43 -47.93 -21.16
CA ARG A 6 -30.73 -48.26 -21.80
C ARG A 6 -31.47 -47.04 -22.34
N LEU A 7 -31.18 -45.84 -21.85
CA LEU A 7 -31.89 -44.62 -22.25
C LEU A 7 -31.40 -44.03 -23.58
N PHE A 8 -30.17 -44.27 -23.98
CA PHE A 8 -29.56 -43.65 -25.17
C PHE A 8 -29.41 -44.62 -26.39
N ALA A 9 -29.90 -45.84 -26.33
CA ALA A 9 -29.71 -46.86 -27.36
C ALA A 9 -30.78 -46.85 -28.47
N ARG A 10 -31.72 -45.92 -28.51
CA ARG A 10 -32.75 -45.82 -29.55
C ARG A 10 -32.54 -44.63 -30.47
N ASN A 11 -32.14 -44.93 -31.73
CA ASN A 11 -31.99 -44.03 -32.88
C ASN A 11 -30.71 -43.24 -33.04
N ARG A 12 -29.66 -43.85 -33.67
CA ARG A 12 -28.61 -43.10 -34.38
C ARG A 12 -27.93 -43.90 -35.52
N PRO A 13 -27.38 -43.23 -36.56
CA PRO A 13 -26.83 -43.88 -37.76
C PRO A 13 -25.46 -44.60 -37.48
N ARG A 14 -25.18 -45.64 -38.25
CA ARG A 14 -24.09 -46.61 -38.07
C ARG A 14 -22.66 -46.05 -37.94
N ASN A 15 -22.35 -44.85 -38.40
CA ASN A 15 -20.99 -44.26 -38.33
C ASN A 15 -20.69 -43.48 -37.04
N ALA A 16 -21.70 -43.17 -36.21
CA ALA A 16 -21.52 -42.51 -34.92
C ALA A 16 -21.03 -43.49 -33.83
N HIS A 17 -21.32 -44.77 -33.95
CA HIS A 17 -20.95 -45.79 -32.96
C HIS A 17 -19.44 -46.00 -32.78
N ALA A 18 -18.63 -45.86 -33.83
CA ALA A 18 -17.19 -46.09 -33.73
C ALA A 18 -16.47 -44.99 -32.93
N VAL A 19 -16.88 -43.73 -33.07
CA VAL A 19 -16.28 -42.59 -32.35
C VAL A 19 -16.79 -42.58 -30.91
N GLU A 20 -18.08 -42.84 -30.66
CA GLU A 20 -18.61 -42.90 -29.29
C GLU A 20 -18.00 -44.07 -28.49
N VAL A 21 -17.90 -45.28 -29.06
CA VAL A 21 -17.30 -46.43 -28.39
C VAL A 21 -15.82 -46.20 -28.09
N TRP A 22 -15.11 -45.46 -28.96
CA TRP A 22 -13.71 -45.12 -28.73
C TRP A 22 -13.52 -44.05 -27.61
N GLN A 23 -14.43 -43.08 -27.51
CA GLN A 23 -14.48 -42.08 -26.42
C GLN A 23 -14.88 -42.73 -25.08
N TRP A 24 -15.87 -43.59 -25.05
CA TRP A 24 -16.30 -44.32 -23.85
C TRP A 24 -15.19 -45.23 -23.28
N ASN A 25 -14.49 -45.96 -24.13
CA ASN A 25 -13.33 -46.76 -23.69
C ASN A 25 -12.19 -45.92 -23.09
N ARG A 26 -12.02 -44.71 -23.56
CA ARG A 26 -11.04 -43.78 -22.95
C ARG A 26 -11.50 -43.28 -21.59
N ILE A 27 -12.73 -42.89 -21.43
CA ILE A 27 -13.29 -42.41 -20.16
C ILE A 27 -13.30 -43.54 -19.12
N GLU A 28 -13.73 -44.74 -19.48
CA GLU A 28 -13.66 -45.92 -18.59
C GLU A 28 -12.23 -46.24 -18.14
N SER A 29 -11.26 -46.09 -19.04
CA SER A 29 -9.84 -46.30 -18.70
C SER A 29 -9.25 -45.24 -17.79
N LEU A 30 -9.66 -43.97 -17.95
CA LEU A 30 -9.24 -42.88 -17.04
C LEU A 30 -9.87 -43.05 -15.64
N TRP A 31 -11.15 -43.44 -15.59
CA TRP A 31 -11.82 -43.74 -14.33
C TRP A 31 -11.17 -44.90 -13.57
N ALA A 32 -10.80 -45.97 -14.29
CA ALA A 32 -10.10 -47.10 -13.72
C ALA A 32 -8.72 -46.70 -13.17
N ASP A 33 -7.97 -45.83 -13.90
CA ASP A 33 -6.68 -45.30 -13.46
C ASP A 33 -6.84 -44.38 -12.22
N LEU A 34 -7.91 -43.58 -12.15
CA LEU A 34 -8.21 -42.72 -10.98
C LEU A 34 -8.56 -43.58 -9.75
N CYS A 35 -9.45 -44.59 -9.89
CA CYS A 35 -9.80 -45.50 -8.80
C CYS A 35 -8.58 -46.28 -8.29
N TYR A 36 -7.67 -46.66 -9.20
CA TYR A 36 -6.41 -47.30 -8.85
C TYR A 36 -5.47 -46.37 -8.10
N ALA A 37 -5.33 -45.11 -8.54
CA ALA A 37 -4.53 -44.09 -7.88
C ALA A 37 -5.03 -43.83 -6.44
N VAL A 38 -6.35 -43.66 -6.25
CA VAL A 38 -6.96 -43.49 -4.93
C VAL A 38 -6.64 -44.69 -4.01
N ARG A 39 -6.82 -45.93 -4.51
CA ARG A 39 -6.52 -47.14 -3.73
C ARG A 39 -5.05 -47.26 -3.34
N ILE A 40 -4.14 -46.82 -4.20
CA ILE A 40 -2.70 -46.83 -3.92
C ILE A 40 -2.32 -45.79 -2.88
N LEU A 41 -2.87 -44.57 -2.99
CA LEU A 41 -2.62 -43.48 -2.04
C LEU A 41 -3.20 -43.81 -0.66
N SER A 42 -4.37 -44.46 -0.59
CA SER A 42 -4.99 -44.87 0.69
C SER A 42 -4.21 -46.00 1.38
N LYS A 43 -3.49 -46.83 0.63
CA LYS A 43 -2.61 -47.91 1.21
C LYS A 43 -1.32 -47.37 1.80
N SER A 44 -0.95 -46.10 1.57
CA SER A 44 0.26 -45.46 2.12
C SER A 44 -0.06 -44.09 2.71
N PRO A 45 -0.82 -44.04 3.83
CA PRO A 45 -1.36 -42.79 4.36
C PRO A 45 -0.27 -41.82 4.81
N GLY A 46 0.81 -42.29 5.42
CA GLY A 46 1.93 -41.42 5.84
C GLY A 46 2.62 -40.70 4.68
N PHE A 47 2.88 -41.42 3.59
CA PHE A 47 3.43 -40.80 2.36
C PHE A 47 2.47 -39.77 1.78
N THR A 48 1.20 -40.14 1.65
CA THR A 48 0.17 -39.25 1.08
C THR A 48 0.00 -38.00 1.93
N ALA A 49 -0.04 -38.13 3.25
CA ALA A 49 -0.15 -36.99 4.17
C ALA A 49 1.03 -36.04 4.07
N VAL A 50 2.26 -36.55 4.07
CA VAL A 50 3.47 -35.71 3.93
C VAL A 50 3.52 -35.02 2.57
N ALA A 51 3.20 -35.75 1.48
CA ALA A 51 3.19 -35.15 0.15
C ALA A 51 2.12 -34.07 -0.01
N VAL A 52 0.89 -34.34 0.46
CA VAL A 52 -0.22 -33.37 0.41
C VAL A 52 0.08 -32.17 1.31
N ALA A 53 0.60 -32.37 2.53
CA ALA A 53 0.96 -31.26 3.43
C ALA A 53 2.07 -30.38 2.82
N SER A 54 3.11 -30.96 2.25
CA SER A 54 4.19 -30.21 1.60
C SER A 54 3.69 -29.39 0.41
N LEU A 55 2.82 -29.99 -0.43
CA LEU A 55 2.19 -29.28 -1.55
C LEU A 55 1.23 -28.19 -1.07
N ALA A 56 0.40 -28.50 -0.08
CA ALA A 56 -0.56 -27.54 0.48
C ALA A 56 0.12 -26.29 1.03
N LEU A 57 1.22 -26.46 1.77
CA LEU A 57 2.01 -25.34 2.29
C LEU A 57 2.64 -24.52 1.16
N ALA A 58 3.27 -25.19 0.18
CA ALA A 58 3.93 -24.48 -0.92
C ALA A 58 2.93 -23.77 -1.85
N ILE A 59 1.85 -24.45 -2.25
CA ILE A 59 0.80 -23.87 -3.10
C ILE A 59 0.03 -22.80 -2.32
N GLY A 60 -0.28 -23.04 -1.04
CA GLY A 60 -0.98 -22.09 -0.18
C GLY A 60 -0.20 -20.79 0.01
N ALA A 61 1.10 -20.88 0.31
CA ALA A 61 1.97 -19.69 0.41
C ALA A 61 2.01 -18.90 -0.91
N ASN A 62 2.19 -19.59 -2.05
CA ASN A 62 2.15 -18.94 -3.37
C ASN A 62 0.79 -18.30 -3.67
N THR A 63 -0.30 -18.96 -3.29
CA THR A 63 -1.67 -18.43 -3.47
C THR A 63 -1.90 -17.19 -2.62
N THR A 64 -1.45 -17.18 -1.35
CA THR A 64 -1.54 -16.02 -0.45
C THR A 64 -0.78 -14.83 -1.01
N ILE A 65 0.48 -15.04 -1.41
CA ILE A 65 1.33 -13.98 -1.97
C ILE A 65 0.76 -13.49 -3.30
N PHE A 66 0.28 -14.40 -4.16
CA PHE A 66 -0.33 -14.02 -5.43
C PHE A 66 -1.65 -13.28 -5.22
N SER A 67 -2.44 -13.62 -4.21
CA SER A 67 -3.68 -12.88 -3.89
C SER A 67 -3.38 -11.41 -3.57
N TYR A 68 -2.36 -11.17 -2.75
CA TYR A 68 -1.90 -9.81 -2.45
C TYR A 68 -1.32 -9.12 -3.70
N ALA A 69 -0.47 -9.82 -4.46
CA ALA A 69 0.07 -9.31 -5.71
C ALA A 69 -1.03 -8.98 -6.74
N ASN A 70 -2.05 -9.82 -6.84
CA ASN A 70 -3.19 -9.57 -7.72
C ASN A 70 -3.93 -8.29 -7.33
N GLN A 71 -4.17 -8.07 -6.04
CA GLN A 71 -4.81 -6.85 -5.54
C GLN A 71 -4.00 -5.61 -5.92
N VAL A 72 -2.68 -5.65 -5.70
CA VAL A 72 -1.80 -4.49 -5.93
C VAL A 72 -1.52 -4.25 -7.42
N LEU A 73 -1.37 -5.33 -8.23
CA LEU A 73 -0.88 -5.22 -9.62
C LEU A 73 -1.98 -5.24 -10.67
N PHE A 74 -3.08 -5.97 -10.44
CA PHE A 74 -4.02 -6.31 -11.51
C PHE A 74 -5.46 -5.91 -11.24
N VAL A 75 -5.84 -5.64 -9.98
CA VAL A 75 -7.19 -5.18 -9.69
C VAL A 75 -7.38 -3.79 -10.26
N ARG A 76 -8.45 -3.62 -11.03
CA ARG A 76 -8.87 -2.34 -11.59
C ARG A 76 -9.92 -1.72 -10.67
N LEU A 77 -10.13 -0.42 -10.83
CA LEU A 77 -11.24 0.26 -10.17
C LEU A 77 -12.56 -0.45 -10.46
N GLY A 78 -13.40 -0.59 -9.44
CA GLY A 78 -14.72 -1.21 -9.53
C GLY A 78 -15.75 -0.32 -10.25
N VAL A 79 -15.37 0.29 -11.37
CA VAL A 79 -16.19 1.22 -12.14
C VAL A 79 -16.36 0.74 -13.58
N PRO A 80 -17.42 1.14 -14.30
CA PRO A 80 -17.60 0.83 -15.71
C PRO A 80 -16.46 1.44 -16.56
N HIS A 81 -15.97 0.66 -17.53
CA HIS A 81 -14.96 1.07 -18.50
C HIS A 81 -13.70 1.73 -17.87
N PRO A 82 -13.04 1.09 -16.88
CA PRO A 82 -11.90 1.67 -16.17
C PRO A 82 -10.70 1.95 -17.11
N GLU A 83 -10.58 1.23 -18.23
CA GLU A 83 -9.54 1.42 -19.24
C GLU A 83 -9.61 2.78 -19.97
N GLN A 84 -10.74 3.47 -19.90
CA GLN A 84 -10.91 4.81 -20.44
C GLN A 84 -10.42 5.91 -19.49
N LEU A 85 -10.20 5.59 -18.21
CA LEU A 85 -9.73 6.55 -17.23
C LEU A 85 -8.26 6.90 -17.44
N ARG A 86 -7.93 8.18 -17.26
CA ARG A 86 -6.56 8.71 -17.31
C ARG A 86 -6.28 9.49 -16.05
N VAL A 87 -5.12 9.25 -15.46
CA VAL A 87 -4.59 10.02 -14.33
C VAL A 87 -3.66 11.10 -14.88
N PHE A 88 -3.80 12.29 -14.34
CA PHE A 88 -2.94 13.42 -14.67
C PHE A 88 -1.70 13.40 -13.77
N ARG A 89 -0.53 13.68 -14.37
CA ARG A 89 0.74 13.78 -13.67
C ARG A 89 1.50 14.99 -14.11
N LEU A 90 2.23 15.60 -13.17
CA LEU A 90 3.21 16.65 -13.46
C LEU A 90 4.61 16.06 -13.35
N THR A 91 5.45 16.40 -14.31
CA THR A 91 6.86 15.99 -14.33
C THR A 91 7.74 17.22 -14.59
N GLY A 92 8.93 17.23 -14.04
CA GLY A 92 9.88 18.33 -14.22
C GLY A 92 11.17 18.12 -13.46
N ASP A 93 11.98 19.17 -13.40
CA ASP A 93 13.17 19.27 -12.57
C ASP A 93 12.85 19.95 -11.23
N ASP A 94 13.82 20.06 -10.35
CA ASP A 94 13.68 20.68 -9.02
C ASP A 94 13.51 22.21 -9.04
N HIS A 95 13.46 22.84 -10.23
CA HIS A 95 13.29 24.28 -10.41
C HIS A 95 11.86 24.72 -10.72
N ILE A 96 10.84 23.94 -10.30
CA ILE A 96 9.44 24.28 -10.63
C ILE A 96 8.90 25.45 -9.80
N ALA A 97 7.97 26.18 -10.42
CA ALA A 97 7.26 27.30 -9.80
C ALA A 97 6.17 26.85 -8.80
N VAL A 98 6.48 25.91 -7.92
CA VAL A 98 5.58 25.41 -6.86
C VAL A 98 6.00 25.97 -5.52
N ARG A 99 5.07 26.45 -4.71
CA ARG A 99 5.33 27.02 -3.37
C ARG A 99 4.96 26.07 -2.26
N GLU A 100 3.93 25.29 -2.45
CA GLU A 100 3.43 24.40 -1.43
C GLU A 100 2.82 23.14 -2.06
N ILE A 101 3.02 22.00 -1.40
CA ILE A 101 2.47 20.71 -1.80
C ILE A 101 1.69 20.17 -0.60
N LYS A 102 0.39 19.96 -0.80
CA LYS A 102 -0.54 19.40 0.19
C LYS A 102 -1.03 18.05 -0.30
N GLY A 103 -0.39 16.98 0.10
CA GLY A 103 -0.78 15.62 -0.28
C GLY A 103 0.40 14.68 -0.45
N HIS A 104 0.12 13.41 -0.66
CA HIS A 104 1.11 12.32 -0.60
C HIS A 104 1.57 11.80 -1.97
N ASP A 105 1.03 12.29 -3.08
CA ASP A 105 1.37 11.81 -4.44
C ASP A 105 2.57 12.57 -5.02
N VAL A 106 3.70 12.48 -4.33
CA VAL A 106 4.95 13.18 -4.66
C VAL A 106 6.08 12.15 -4.74
N TYR A 107 6.74 12.06 -5.87
CA TYR A 107 7.95 11.28 -6.05
C TYR A 107 9.07 12.20 -6.54
N VAL A 108 10.18 12.22 -5.82
CA VAL A 108 11.41 12.94 -6.19
C VAL A 108 12.50 11.91 -6.37
N SER A 109 13.09 11.86 -7.56
CA SER A 109 14.20 10.96 -7.88
C SER A 109 15.52 11.56 -7.40
N ASP A 110 16.54 10.70 -7.18
CA ASP A 110 17.87 11.11 -6.69
C ASP A 110 18.60 12.06 -7.65
N ASP A 111 18.23 12.09 -8.93
CA ASP A 111 18.77 12.97 -9.96
C ASP A 111 18.02 14.32 -10.08
N GLY A 112 17.11 14.61 -9.13
CA GLY A 112 16.39 15.89 -9.06
C GLY A 112 15.15 15.97 -9.95
N HIS A 113 14.77 14.88 -10.63
CA HIS A 113 13.50 14.83 -11.35
C HIS A 113 12.36 14.52 -10.40
N PHE A 114 11.27 15.26 -10.51
CA PHE A 114 10.07 14.99 -9.73
C PHE A 114 8.93 14.52 -10.61
N ARG A 115 8.02 13.80 -9.97
CA ARG A 115 6.74 13.37 -10.53
C ARG A 115 5.67 13.56 -9.47
N LEU A 116 4.67 14.37 -9.80
CA LEU A 116 3.61 14.79 -8.89
C LEU A 116 2.25 14.42 -9.50
N GLY A 117 1.32 13.95 -8.67
CA GLY A 117 -0.08 13.76 -9.07
C GLY A 117 -1.00 14.88 -8.61
N LEU A 118 -0.46 16.00 -8.15
CA LEU A 118 -1.20 17.08 -7.51
C LEU A 118 -1.21 18.33 -8.39
N PHE A 119 -2.34 19.05 -8.37
CA PHE A 119 -2.60 20.23 -9.20
C PHE A 119 -3.19 21.37 -8.36
N PRO A 120 -2.94 22.64 -8.76
CA PRO A 120 -3.58 23.79 -8.14
C PRO A 120 -5.07 23.88 -8.55
N TYR A 121 -5.91 24.32 -7.61
CA TYR A 121 -7.34 24.50 -7.86
C TYR A 121 -7.64 25.46 -9.05
N PRO A 122 -7.00 26.63 -9.17
CA PRO A 122 -7.25 27.52 -10.33
C PRO A 122 -6.85 26.90 -11.67
N ALA A 123 -5.75 26.11 -11.70
CA ALA A 123 -5.34 25.41 -12.92
C ALA A 123 -6.34 24.32 -13.32
N TYR A 124 -6.90 23.59 -12.34
CA TYR A 124 -7.97 22.62 -12.57
C TYR A 124 -9.19 23.28 -13.21
N GLN A 125 -9.66 24.41 -12.65
CA GLN A 125 -10.82 25.14 -13.20
C GLN A 125 -10.61 25.56 -14.65
N GLN A 126 -9.44 26.11 -14.98
CA GLN A 126 -9.11 26.53 -16.34
C GLN A 126 -8.95 25.35 -17.31
N LEU A 127 -8.27 24.26 -16.86
CA LEU A 127 -8.15 23.03 -17.65
C LEU A 127 -9.53 22.46 -17.98
N ARG A 128 -10.43 22.39 -17.02
CA ARG A 128 -11.79 21.89 -17.21
C ARG A 128 -12.59 22.78 -18.15
N HIS A 129 -12.54 24.10 -17.96
CA HIS A 129 -13.27 25.07 -18.82
C HIS A 129 -12.80 25.00 -20.29
N ASN A 130 -11.50 24.84 -20.52
CA ASN A 130 -10.90 24.83 -21.85
C ASN A 130 -10.81 23.42 -22.45
N ASN A 131 -11.31 22.39 -21.77
CA ASN A 131 -11.21 21.01 -22.22
C ASN A 131 -12.04 20.73 -23.47
N ARG A 132 -11.40 20.14 -24.50
CA ARG A 132 -12.06 19.64 -25.72
C ARG A 132 -11.67 18.22 -26.09
N VAL A 133 -10.64 17.65 -25.44
CA VAL A 133 -9.96 16.43 -25.87
C VAL A 133 -10.29 15.20 -25.03
N VAL A 134 -10.81 15.39 -23.81
CA VAL A 134 -11.36 14.32 -22.96
C VAL A 134 -12.85 14.57 -22.71
N GLU A 135 -13.59 13.62 -22.13
CA GLU A 135 -15.04 13.81 -21.86
C GLU A 135 -15.24 14.98 -20.90
N ASP A 136 -14.76 14.86 -19.66
CA ASP A 136 -14.65 15.93 -18.69
C ASP A 136 -13.49 15.61 -17.72
N ILE A 137 -12.97 16.66 -17.06
CA ILE A 137 -11.91 16.53 -16.04
C ILE A 137 -12.59 16.64 -14.68
N PHE A 138 -12.31 15.69 -13.80
CA PHE A 138 -12.81 15.69 -12.44
C PHE A 138 -11.66 15.69 -11.46
N ALA A 139 -11.89 16.30 -10.32
CA ALA A 139 -10.92 16.49 -9.26
C ALA A 139 -11.36 15.79 -7.98
N PHE A 140 -10.39 15.37 -7.21
CA PHE A 140 -10.62 14.84 -5.87
C PHE A 140 -9.41 15.10 -4.99
N MET A 141 -9.61 15.04 -3.68
CA MET A 141 -8.57 15.24 -2.68
C MET A 141 -8.91 14.48 -1.41
N GLN A 142 -7.99 13.69 -0.92
CA GLN A 142 -8.07 13.09 0.40
C GLN A 142 -7.23 13.92 1.37
N PRO A 143 -7.84 14.62 2.33
CA PRO A 143 -7.11 15.33 3.37
C PRO A 143 -6.53 14.35 4.39
N PRO A 144 -5.74 14.82 5.37
CA PRO A 144 -5.46 14.06 6.58
C PRO A 144 -6.75 13.58 7.25
N ASP A 145 -6.63 12.57 8.08
CA ASP A 145 -7.76 12.02 8.85
C ASP A 145 -8.56 13.11 9.55
N VAL A 146 -9.89 12.97 9.54
CA VAL A 146 -10.85 13.95 10.10
C VAL A 146 -11.63 13.34 11.25
N ASP A 147 -12.16 14.20 12.10
CA ASP A 147 -13.11 13.79 13.12
C ASP A 147 -14.51 13.61 12.51
N ILE A 148 -15.07 12.41 12.68
CA ILE A 148 -16.40 12.06 12.23
C ILE A 148 -17.27 11.76 13.45
N THR A 149 -18.34 12.53 13.64
CA THR A 149 -19.35 12.24 14.67
C THR A 149 -20.59 11.67 14.00
N ALA A 150 -20.87 10.40 14.25
CA ALA A 150 -22.04 9.69 13.75
C ALA A 150 -22.74 8.94 14.89
N ALA A 151 -24.06 8.91 14.90
CA ALA A 151 -24.87 8.21 15.91
C ALA A 151 -24.48 8.54 17.38
N GLY A 152 -23.91 9.71 17.65
CA GLY A 152 -23.47 10.15 18.98
C GLY A 152 -22.10 9.65 19.41
N MET A 153 -21.37 8.98 18.51
CA MET A 153 -19.98 8.58 18.72
C MET A 153 -19.07 9.39 17.80
N SER A 154 -17.91 9.80 18.32
CA SER A 154 -16.87 10.48 17.57
C SER A 154 -15.72 9.53 17.31
N GLU A 155 -15.31 9.41 16.05
CA GLU A 155 -14.18 8.61 15.61
C GLU A 155 -13.37 9.35 14.56
N VAL A 156 -12.13 8.94 14.38
CA VAL A 156 -11.29 9.47 13.30
C VAL A 156 -11.49 8.61 12.06
N GLY A 157 -11.83 9.25 10.95
CA GLY A 157 -12.12 8.58 9.68
C GLY A 157 -11.58 9.34 8.48
N LYS A 158 -11.74 8.71 7.32
CA LYS A 158 -11.20 9.19 6.04
C LYS A 158 -12.29 9.77 5.15
N VAL A 159 -12.05 10.97 4.67
CA VAL A 159 -12.97 11.72 3.81
C VAL A 159 -12.30 11.96 2.45
N GLU A 160 -13.08 11.91 1.40
CA GLU A 160 -12.66 12.30 0.05
C GLU A 160 -13.49 13.51 -0.40
N PHE A 161 -12.84 14.60 -0.74
CA PHE A 161 -13.49 15.71 -1.39
C PHE A 161 -13.51 15.48 -2.89
N VAL A 162 -14.67 15.59 -3.52
CA VAL A 162 -14.87 15.27 -4.93
C VAL A 162 -15.57 16.40 -5.67
N SER A 163 -15.16 16.66 -6.90
CA SER A 163 -15.86 17.63 -7.77
C SER A 163 -17.24 17.12 -8.14
N GLY A 164 -18.18 18.02 -8.38
CA GLY A 164 -19.58 17.71 -8.65
C GLY A 164 -19.84 16.80 -9.87
N ASN A 165 -18.85 16.63 -10.77
CA ASN A 165 -18.93 15.69 -11.89
C ASN A 165 -18.24 14.33 -11.62
N PHE A 166 -17.69 14.12 -10.43
CA PHE A 166 -16.94 12.93 -10.07
C PHE A 166 -17.73 11.63 -10.32
N TYR A 167 -18.93 11.52 -9.75
CA TYR A 167 -19.75 10.31 -9.89
C TYR A 167 -20.19 10.06 -11.33
N THR A 168 -20.51 11.14 -12.07
CA THR A 168 -20.86 11.05 -13.50
C THR A 168 -19.69 10.51 -14.33
N GLN A 169 -18.47 11.00 -14.08
CA GLN A 169 -17.28 10.57 -14.81
C GLN A 169 -16.78 9.18 -14.36
N MET A 170 -16.92 8.83 -13.10
CA MET A 170 -16.67 7.48 -12.61
C MET A 170 -17.76 6.50 -13.03
N GLN A 171 -18.92 6.97 -13.50
CA GLN A 171 -20.09 6.16 -13.88
C GLN A 171 -20.58 5.27 -12.72
N VAL A 172 -20.48 5.77 -11.50
CA VAL A 172 -20.91 5.06 -10.29
C VAL A 172 -22.25 5.63 -9.82
N LYS A 173 -23.18 4.70 -9.55
CA LYS A 173 -24.47 5.05 -8.94
C LYS A 173 -24.50 4.53 -7.52
N PRO A 174 -24.86 5.35 -6.53
CA PRO A 174 -25.12 4.90 -5.18
C PRO A 174 -26.16 3.77 -5.17
N GLN A 175 -26.01 2.81 -4.24
CA GLN A 175 -26.98 1.74 -4.05
C GLN A 175 -28.24 2.23 -3.32
N LEU A 176 -28.12 3.33 -2.57
CA LEU A 176 -29.23 4.00 -1.88
C LEU A 176 -29.07 5.52 -2.03
N GLY A 177 -30.17 6.23 -2.25
CA GLY A 177 -30.16 7.68 -2.41
C GLY A 177 -29.65 8.16 -3.77
N ARG A 178 -28.92 9.30 -3.78
CA ARG A 178 -28.38 9.92 -4.99
C ARG A 178 -26.88 10.26 -4.86
N PRO A 179 -26.15 10.44 -5.97
CA PRO A 179 -24.77 10.89 -5.95
C PRO A 179 -24.65 12.37 -5.64
N ILE A 180 -23.41 12.83 -5.41
CA ILE A 180 -23.05 14.25 -5.46
C ILE A 180 -23.10 14.69 -6.93
N GLU A 181 -23.73 15.82 -7.19
CA GLU A 181 -23.92 16.40 -8.51
C GLU A 181 -23.32 17.81 -8.59
N ALA A 182 -23.26 18.39 -9.79
CA ALA A 182 -22.69 19.71 -10.00
C ALA A 182 -23.43 20.82 -9.21
N ALA A 183 -24.70 20.63 -8.93
CA ALA A 183 -25.49 21.57 -8.12
C ALA A 183 -25.04 21.57 -6.64
N ASP A 184 -24.54 20.47 -6.13
CA ASP A 184 -24.05 20.35 -4.75
C ASP A 184 -22.64 20.99 -4.58
N ASP A 185 -21.90 21.19 -5.68
CA ASP A 185 -20.52 21.69 -5.72
C ASP A 185 -20.41 23.12 -6.26
N GLY A 186 -21.52 23.84 -6.33
CA GLY A 186 -21.61 25.15 -7.02
C GLY A 186 -21.06 26.34 -6.22
N THR A 187 -21.32 26.41 -4.93
CA THR A 187 -20.91 27.52 -4.07
C THR A 187 -20.20 27.05 -2.82
N PRO A 188 -19.16 27.76 -2.34
CA PRO A 188 -18.48 27.38 -1.10
C PRO A 188 -19.46 27.23 0.06
N GLY A 189 -19.49 26.07 0.71
CA GLY A 189 -20.40 25.74 1.82
C GLY A 189 -21.87 25.50 1.43
N GLY A 190 -22.23 25.61 0.16
CA GLY A 190 -23.63 25.53 -0.29
C GLY A 190 -24.23 24.12 -0.35
N GLY A 191 -23.41 23.10 -0.46
CA GLY A 191 -23.85 21.71 -0.55
C GLY A 191 -23.38 20.89 0.66
N ALA A 192 -23.91 21.15 1.85
CA ALA A 192 -23.58 20.38 3.06
C ALA A 192 -24.15 18.94 3.00
N VAL A 193 -23.73 18.17 2.00
CA VAL A 193 -24.19 16.81 1.71
C VAL A 193 -23.02 15.82 1.69
N ALA A 194 -23.34 14.56 1.99
CA ALA A 194 -22.36 13.48 2.02
C ALA A 194 -22.90 12.21 1.34
N VAL A 195 -22.04 11.50 0.63
CA VAL A 195 -22.26 10.12 0.22
C VAL A 195 -21.32 9.25 1.03
N ILE A 196 -21.84 8.23 1.69
CA ILE A 196 -21.05 7.35 2.58
C ILE A 196 -20.70 6.03 1.91
N SER A 197 -19.65 5.38 2.39
CA SER A 197 -19.27 4.03 1.93
C SER A 197 -20.23 2.98 2.49
N ASP A 198 -20.29 1.82 1.81
CA ASP A 198 -21.07 0.67 2.25
C ASP A 198 -20.59 0.15 3.63
N SER A 199 -19.28 0.13 3.86
CA SER A 199 -18.68 -0.30 5.12
C SER A 199 -19.05 0.61 6.29
N PHE A 200 -18.98 1.92 6.11
CA PHE A 200 -19.41 2.92 7.11
C PHE A 200 -20.90 2.79 7.41
N TRP A 201 -21.75 2.62 6.37
CA TRP A 201 -23.17 2.43 6.53
C TRP A 201 -23.52 1.20 7.37
N HIS A 202 -22.88 0.06 7.14
CA HIS A 202 -23.13 -1.15 7.92
C HIS A 202 -22.59 -1.04 9.36
N ARG A 203 -21.40 -0.45 9.55
CA ARG A 203 -20.73 -0.32 10.84
C ARG A 203 -21.48 0.62 11.78
N ASP A 204 -21.84 1.81 11.30
CA ASP A 204 -22.35 2.91 12.15
C ASP A 204 -23.87 3.05 12.13
N PHE A 205 -24.52 2.55 11.09
CA PHE A 205 -25.97 2.63 10.92
C PHE A 205 -26.65 1.26 10.78
N GLY A 206 -25.92 0.17 10.97
CA GLY A 206 -26.47 -1.19 10.92
C GLY A 206 -27.11 -1.57 9.57
N GLY A 207 -26.76 -0.90 8.47
CA GLY A 207 -27.29 -1.18 7.14
C GLY A 207 -28.76 -0.81 6.96
N THR A 208 -29.31 0.11 7.74
CA THR A 208 -30.72 0.50 7.67
C THR A 208 -31.00 1.50 6.53
N GLN A 209 -32.17 1.38 5.90
CA GLN A 209 -32.52 2.25 4.76
C GLN A 209 -32.86 3.70 5.16
N ASP A 210 -33.13 3.94 6.44
CA ASP A 210 -33.45 5.25 7.00
C ASP A 210 -32.21 6.14 7.22
N VAL A 211 -31.05 5.75 6.71
CA VAL A 211 -29.80 6.53 6.80
C VAL A 211 -29.84 7.81 5.95
N ILE A 212 -30.61 7.81 4.85
CA ILE A 212 -30.75 8.98 3.98
C ILE A 212 -31.48 10.10 4.72
N GLY A 213 -30.92 11.31 4.68
CA GLY A 213 -31.43 12.49 5.40
C GLY A 213 -30.92 12.62 6.83
N LYS A 214 -30.20 11.61 7.38
CA LYS A 214 -29.52 11.76 8.68
C LYS A 214 -28.33 12.71 8.55
N THR A 215 -28.07 13.43 9.64
CA THR A 215 -26.93 14.36 9.73
C THR A 215 -25.79 13.69 10.50
N ILE A 216 -24.59 13.77 9.95
CA ILE A 216 -23.33 13.49 10.61
C ILE A 216 -22.51 14.77 10.71
N ARG A 217 -21.46 14.78 11.53
CA ARG A 217 -20.54 15.91 11.59
C ARG A 217 -19.16 15.48 11.11
N VAL A 218 -18.55 16.28 10.27
CA VAL A 218 -17.17 16.13 9.80
C VAL A 218 -16.39 17.37 10.24
N ASN A 219 -15.42 17.20 11.11
CA ASN A 219 -14.74 18.31 11.80
C ASN A 219 -15.75 19.35 12.36
N LEU A 220 -16.78 18.88 13.07
CA LEU A 220 -17.92 19.62 13.60
C LEU A 220 -18.85 20.25 12.54
N THR A 221 -18.52 20.24 11.27
CA THR A 221 -19.38 20.71 10.18
C THR A 221 -20.53 19.72 9.96
N PRO A 222 -21.78 20.10 10.12
CA PRO A 222 -22.91 19.20 9.89
C PRO A 222 -23.09 18.98 8.39
N VAL A 223 -23.22 17.71 7.99
CA VAL A 223 -23.48 17.30 6.60
C VAL A 223 -24.59 16.26 6.57
N THR A 224 -25.44 16.32 5.56
CA THR A 224 -26.60 15.43 5.40
C THR A 224 -26.25 14.28 4.48
N ILE A 225 -26.50 13.05 4.90
CA ILE A 225 -26.29 11.85 4.09
C ILE A 225 -27.35 11.82 2.98
N ILE A 226 -26.89 11.86 1.71
CA ILE A 226 -27.77 11.83 0.52
C ILE A 226 -27.66 10.53 -0.27
N GLY A 227 -26.62 9.72 -0.02
CA GLY A 227 -26.42 8.47 -0.72
C GLY A 227 -25.47 7.51 -0.02
N VAL A 228 -25.53 6.24 -0.43
CA VAL A 228 -24.64 5.17 0.02
C VAL A 228 -23.99 4.55 -1.21
N ASN A 229 -22.66 4.48 -1.24
CA ASN A 229 -21.90 3.88 -2.34
C ASN A 229 -22.10 2.35 -2.40
N PRO A 230 -21.96 1.72 -3.57
CA PRO A 230 -22.00 0.27 -3.68
C PRO A 230 -20.77 -0.39 -3.00
N PRO A 231 -20.89 -1.66 -2.52
CA PRO A 231 -19.86 -2.31 -1.69
C PRO A 231 -18.49 -2.46 -2.34
N ASN A 232 -18.41 -2.42 -3.66
CA ASN A 232 -17.14 -2.57 -4.39
C ASN A 232 -16.51 -1.22 -4.82
N PHE A 233 -17.04 -0.10 -4.36
CA PHE A 233 -16.52 1.21 -4.70
C PHE A 233 -15.75 1.83 -3.52
N SER A 234 -14.44 1.89 -3.66
CA SER A 234 -13.48 2.45 -2.70
C SER A 234 -12.92 3.82 -3.12
N GLY A 235 -13.63 4.54 -4.01
CA GLY A 235 -13.12 5.81 -4.54
C GLY A 235 -12.14 5.64 -5.70
N PRO A 236 -11.26 6.63 -5.93
CA PRO A 236 -10.33 6.65 -7.05
C PRO A 236 -9.07 5.80 -6.83
N VAL A 237 -9.01 5.00 -5.76
CA VAL A 237 -7.88 4.15 -5.39
C VAL A 237 -8.32 2.69 -5.29
N ALA A 238 -7.76 1.80 -6.13
CA ALA A 238 -8.19 0.40 -6.19
C ALA A 238 -7.56 -0.51 -5.13
N ALA A 239 -6.41 -0.15 -4.61
CA ALA A 239 -5.59 -1.00 -3.75
C ALA A 239 -4.99 -0.22 -2.58
N ASP A 240 -5.83 0.43 -1.77
CA ASP A 240 -5.39 1.17 -0.60
C ASP A 240 -6.09 0.69 0.67
N THR A 241 -5.34 0.66 1.76
CA THR A 241 -5.85 0.48 3.12
C THR A 241 -6.63 1.70 3.61
N SER A 242 -6.55 2.81 2.87
CA SER A 242 -7.11 4.12 3.22
C SER A 242 -8.34 4.51 2.41
N ALA A 243 -9.19 3.54 2.05
CA ALA A 243 -10.44 3.84 1.34
C ALA A 243 -11.29 4.87 2.09
N PRO A 244 -11.80 5.91 1.40
CA PRO A 244 -12.63 6.94 2.03
C PRO A 244 -13.94 6.35 2.55
N GLU A 245 -14.34 6.79 3.74
CA GLU A 245 -15.62 6.39 4.34
C GLU A 245 -16.74 7.37 3.95
N ILE A 246 -16.38 8.63 3.72
CA ILE A 246 -17.32 9.71 3.42
C ILE A 246 -16.80 10.50 2.21
N PHE A 247 -17.70 10.80 1.28
CA PHE A 247 -17.44 11.65 0.11
C PHE A 247 -18.20 12.95 0.27
N LEU A 248 -17.49 14.08 0.12
CA LEU A 248 -18.02 15.44 0.25
C LEU A 248 -17.80 16.22 -1.06
N PRO A 249 -18.66 17.21 -1.40
CA PRO A 249 -18.37 18.13 -2.48
C PRO A 249 -17.08 18.91 -2.26
N LEU A 250 -16.32 19.16 -3.31
CA LEU A 250 -15.06 19.91 -3.24
C LEU A 250 -15.25 21.34 -2.69
N SER A 251 -16.40 21.94 -2.94
CA SER A 251 -16.80 23.25 -2.39
C SER A 251 -16.89 23.27 -0.85
N MET A 252 -17.00 22.12 -0.20
CA MET A 252 -17.00 22.00 1.27
C MET A 252 -15.58 22.03 1.87
N LEU A 253 -14.54 21.95 1.06
CA LEU A 253 -13.14 21.85 1.55
C LEU A 253 -12.80 23.00 2.51
N THR A 254 -13.07 24.25 2.13
CA THR A 254 -12.77 25.42 2.96
C THR A 254 -13.75 25.62 4.14
N THR A 255 -14.87 24.92 4.14
CA THR A 255 -15.82 24.90 5.27
C THR A 255 -15.39 23.90 6.33
N VAL A 256 -14.97 22.69 5.89
CA VAL A 256 -14.49 21.62 6.79
C VAL A 256 -13.05 21.91 7.28
N PHE A 257 -12.24 22.55 6.43
CA PHE A 257 -10.91 23.04 6.75
C PHE A 257 -10.83 24.54 6.49
N PRO A 258 -11.19 25.37 7.46
CA PRO A 258 -11.11 26.83 7.32
C PRO A 258 -9.70 27.27 6.91
N ASP A 259 -9.63 28.06 5.85
CA ASP A 259 -8.38 28.57 5.29
C ASP A 259 -8.39 30.11 5.26
N PRO A 260 -8.16 30.76 6.41
CA PRO A 260 -8.17 32.22 6.49
C PRO A 260 -7.03 32.88 5.69
N THR A 261 -6.05 32.10 5.28
CA THR A 261 -4.88 32.57 4.49
C THR A 261 -5.12 32.42 2.99
N GLY A 262 -6.12 31.68 2.56
CA GLY A 262 -6.39 31.38 1.15
C GLY A 262 -5.35 30.49 0.48
N ILE A 263 -4.51 29.83 1.27
CA ILE A 263 -3.43 28.97 0.75
C ILE A 263 -4.00 27.77 -0.03
N LEU A 264 -5.09 27.17 0.43
CA LEU A 264 -5.69 26.00 -0.23
C LEU A 264 -6.14 26.31 -1.67
N MET A 265 -6.54 27.56 -1.92
CA MET A 265 -6.96 28.02 -3.25
C MET A 265 -5.87 28.78 -4.01
N ALA A 266 -4.66 28.88 -3.46
CA ALA A 266 -3.56 29.62 -4.06
C ALA A 266 -3.04 28.96 -5.36
N PRO A 267 -2.68 29.74 -6.37
CA PRO A 267 -2.27 29.22 -7.68
C PRO A 267 -1.01 28.35 -7.68
N ASN A 268 -0.14 28.53 -6.70
CA ASN A 268 1.12 27.77 -6.56
C ASN A 268 1.02 26.65 -5.50
N THR A 269 -0.17 26.36 -4.97
CA THR A 269 -0.42 25.29 -4.02
C THR A 269 -0.98 24.06 -4.75
N LEU A 270 -0.26 22.97 -4.69
CA LEU A 270 -0.65 21.68 -5.28
C LEU A 270 -1.43 20.87 -4.24
N LEU A 271 -2.69 20.52 -4.51
CA LEU A 271 -3.52 19.74 -3.59
C LEU A 271 -4.50 18.77 -4.26
N LEU A 272 -4.95 19.04 -5.48
CA LEU A 272 -5.97 18.24 -6.16
C LEU A 272 -5.36 17.15 -7.01
N GLN A 273 -5.87 15.95 -6.91
CA GLN A 273 -5.65 14.90 -7.88
C GLN A 273 -6.66 15.02 -9.02
N LEU A 274 -6.22 14.81 -10.25
CA LEU A 274 -7.06 14.97 -11.44
C LEU A 274 -7.13 13.67 -12.21
N MET A 275 -8.34 13.34 -12.66
CA MET A 275 -8.59 12.27 -13.61
C MET A 275 -9.56 12.73 -14.69
N ALA A 276 -9.55 12.03 -15.81
CA ALA A 276 -10.51 12.24 -16.90
C ALA A 276 -10.84 10.93 -17.60
N ARG A 277 -11.97 10.89 -18.30
CA ARG A 277 -12.34 9.80 -19.20
C ARG A 277 -11.96 10.15 -20.63
N SER A 278 -11.22 9.26 -21.30
CA SER A 278 -10.78 9.45 -22.70
C SER A 278 -11.96 9.43 -23.65
N LYS A 279 -11.95 10.32 -24.64
CA LYS A 279 -12.85 10.20 -25.80
C LYS A 279 -12.33 9.14 -26.75
N PRO A 280 -13.16 8.19 -27.24
CA PRO A 280 -12.69 7.16 -28.17
C PRO A 280 -12.09 7.70 -29.48
N SER A 281 -12.49 8.91 -29.88
CA SER A 281 -12.03 9.58 -31.10
C SER A 281 -10.67 10.29 -30.98
N VAL A 282 -10.08 10.39 -29.79
CA VAL A 282 -8.83 11.13 -29.55
C VAL A 282 -7.76 10.19 -29.00
N SER A 283 -6.60 10.17 -29.64
CA SER A 283 -5.46 9.40 -29.12
C SER A 283 -4.93 10.00 -27.82
N THR A 284 -4.43 9.14 -26.93
CA THR A 284 -3.86 9.60 -25.63
C THR A 284 -2.73 10.61 -25.83
N ALA A 285 -1.88 10.42 -26.87
CA ALA A 285 -0.79 11.35 -27.18
C ALA A 285 -1.29 12.73 -27.61
N ALA A 286 -2.34 12.78 -28.44
CA ALA A 286 -2.95 14.04 -28.87
C ALA A 286 -3.65 14.75 -27.69
N ALA A 287 -4.36 13.98 -26.84
CA ALA A 287 -4.97 14.52 -25.65
C ALA A 287 -3.92 15.10 -24.68
N GLN A 288 -2.83 14.38 -24.45
CA GLN A 288 -1.73 14.83 -23.59
C GLN A 288 -1.10 16.14 -24.11
N ALA A 289 -0.76 16.22 -25.39
CA ALA A 289 -0.15 17.42 -25.97
C ALA A 289 -1.05 18.65 -25.87
N SER A 290 -2.36 18.48 -26.10
CA SER A 290 -3.35 19.56 -25.96
C SER A 290 -3.52 20.00 -24.49
N LEU A 291 -3.61 19.04 -23.57
CA LEU A 291 -3.75 19.32 -22.13
C LEU A 291 -2.49 19.92 -21.53
N ASP A 292 -1.29 19.49 -21.96
CA ASP A 292 -0.03 20.10 -21.52
C ASP A 292 0.07 21.57 -21.95
N THR A 293 -0.31 21.88 -23.19
CA THR A 293 -0.38 23.27 -23.67
C THR A 293 -1.38 24.10 -22.87
N SER A 294 -2.58 23.56 -22.62
CA SER A 294 -3.62 24.23 -21.85
C SER A 294 -3.21 24.42 -20.38
N PHE A 295 -2.55 23.43 -19.78
CA PHE A 295 -2.02 23.53 -18.43
C PHE A 295 -0.94 24.61 -18.33
N ASN A 296 0.00 24.64 -19.26
CA ASN A 296 1.07 25.63 -19.29
C ASN A 296 0.50 27.06 -19.37
N ALA A 297 -0.53 27.26 -20.21
CA ALA A 297 -1.21 28.55 -20.32
C ALA A 297 -1.95 28.92 -19.04
N ALA A 298 -2.70 27.97 -18.45
CA ALA A 298 -3.44 28.14 -17.21
C ALA A 298 -2.49 28.44 -16.03
N PHE A 299 -1.43 27.68 -15.89
CA PHE A 299 -0.47 27.84 -14.79
C PHE A 299 0.28 29.18 -14.90
N ARG A 300 0.77 29.56 -16.10
CA ARG A 300 1.42 30.88 -16.30
C ARG A 300 0.45 32.06 -16.13
N GLY A 301 -0.82 31.86 -16.38
CA GLY A 301 -1.84 32.90 -16.22
C GLY A 301 -2.27 33.11 -14.77
N THR A 302 -2.05 32.16 -13.89
CA THR A 302 -2.51 32.21 -12.49
C THR A 302 -1.36 32.20 -11.49
N ALA A 303 -0.30 31.43 -11.74
CA ALA A 303 0.80 31.22 -10.81
C ALA A 303 1.91 32.26 -10.99
N ILE A 304 2.61 32.59 -9.92
CA ILE A 304 3.81 33.40 -9.96
C ILE A 304 4.99 32.48 -10.37
N VAL A 305 5.53 32.73 -11.55
CA VAL A 305 6.72 32.03 -12.08
C VAL A 305 7.89 33.02 -12.08
N ASN A 306 8.85 32.80 -11.18
CA ASN A 306 10.01 33.65 -11.07
C ASN A 306 11.05 33.35 -12.17
N LYS A 307 12.02 34.26 -12.36
CA LYS A 307 13.11 34.06 -13.31
C LYS A 307 13.93 32.83 -12.94
N GLY A 308 14.06 31.90 -13.86
CA GLY A 308 14.79 30.63 -13.67
C GLY A 308 13.92 29.45 -13.19
N GLU A 309 12.67 29.68 -12.84
CA GLU A 309 11.71 28.61 -12.54
C GLU A 309 11.07 28.06 -13.82
N THR A 310 10.78 26.76 -13.79
CA THR A 310 10.13 26.05 -14.89
C THR A 310 8.67 25.75 -14.56
N VAL A 311 7.83 25.65 -15.58
CA VAL A 311 6.47 25.14 -15.43
C VAL A 311 6.51 23.63 -15.62
N PRO A 312 5.92 22.84 -14.70
CA PRO A 312 5.88 21.40 -14.85
C PRO A 312 5.19 20.98 -16.15
N ARG A 313 5.59 19.85 -16.73
CA ARG A 313 4.91 19.25 -17.89
C ARG A 313 3.81 18.32 -17.44
N LEU A 314 2.67 18.39 -18.10
CA LEU A 314 1.55 17.49 -17.86
C LEU A 314 1.69 16.22 -18.69
N SER A 315 1.52 15.08 -18.06
CA SER A 315 1.44 13.77 -18.71
C SER A 315 0.16 13.04 -18.30
N LEU A 316 -0.31 12.18 -19.20
CA LEU A 316 -1.47 11.30 -18.95
C LEU A 316 -1.00 9.86 -18.80
N GLU A 317 -1.48 9.20 -17.76
CA GLU A 317 -1.18 7.80 -17.47
C GLU A 317 -2.46 6.96 -17.45
N ASP A 318 -2.28 5.64 -17.53
CA ASP A 318 -3.40 4.71 -17.37
C ASP A 318 -4.02 4.83 -15.98
N GLY A 319 -5.28 5.23 -15.94
CA GLY A 319 -6.09 5.41 -14.73
C GLY A 319 -6.96 4.19 -14.38
N SER A 320 -6.84 3.09 -15.11
CA SER A 320 -7.71 1.91 -14.92
C SER A 320 -7.63 1.30 -13.52
N ARG A 321 -6.52 1.55 -12.82
CA ARG A 321 -6.29 1.12 -11.44
C ARG A 321 -6.37 2.28 -10.43
N GLY A 322 -6.79 3.46 -10.88
CA GLY A 322 -6.80 4.66 -10.06
C GLY A 322 -5.41 5.20 -9.75
N ILE A 323 -5.29 5.87 -8.62
CA ILE A 323 -4.02 6.41 -8.13
C ILE A 323 -3.18 5.26 -7.56
N THR A 324 -1.96 5.08 -8.06
CA THR A 324 -1.06 3.98 -7.71
C THR A 324 0.26 4.43 -7.08
N SER A 325 0.36 5.68 -6.65
CA SER A 325 1.58 6.26 -6.07
C SER A 325 2.09 5.47 -4.87
N GLY A 326 1.22 5.13 -3.92
CA GLY A 326 1.59 4.34 -2.73
C GLY A 326 1.95 2.88 -3.01
N THR A 327 1.59 2.33 -4.18
CA THR A 327 1.87 0.92 -4.52
C THR A 327 3.20 0.70 -5.23
N ARG A 328 3.85 1.74 -5.73
CA ARG A 328 5.13 1.63 -6.47
C ARG A 328 6.25 1.07 -5.62
N ASP A 329 6.37 1.57 -4.41
CA ASP A 329 7.43 1.16 -3.48
C ASP A 329 7.27 -0.31 -3.03
N LEU A 330 6.07 -0.86 -3.18
CA LEU A 330 5.76 -2.26 -2.91
C LEU A 330 6.11 -3.20 -4.07
N LEU A 331 6.33 -2.71 -5.30
CA LEU A 331 6.55 -3.56 -6.48
C LEU A 331 7.81 -4.39 -6.35
N GLN A 332 8.93 -3.78 -6.01
CA GLN A 332 10.22 -4.49 -5.91
C GLN A 332 10.23 -5.54 -4.78
N PRO A 333 9.82 -5.22 -3.54
CA PRO A 333 9.67 -6.25 -2.50
C PRO A 333 8.72 -7.38 -2.90
N LEU A 334 7.62 -7.06 -3.58
CA LEU A 334 6.63 -8.03 -4.00
C LEU A 334 7.17 -9.04 -5.02
N TYR A 335 7.95 -8.59 -6.02
CA TYR A 335 8.61 -9.48 -6.98
C TYR A 335 9.64 -10.39 -6.29
N ILE A 336 10.38 -9.88 -5.30
CA ILE A 336 11.32 -10.69 -4.52
C ILE A 336 10.57 -11.78 -3.74
N VAL A 337 9.49 -11.43 -3.06
CA VAL A 337 8.68 -12.39 -2.27
C VAL A 337 8.02 -13.44 -3.19
N LEU A 338 7.51 -13.03 -4.37
CA LEU A 338 6.99 -13.96 -5.38
C LEU A 338 8.07 -14.92 -5.89
N GLY A 339 9.29 -14.42 -6.13
CA GLY A 339 10.43 -15.25 -6.51
C GLY A 339 10.79 -16.27 -5.44
N LEU A 340 10.87 -15.86 -4.18
CA LEU A 340 11.14 -16.74 -3.04
C LEU A 340 10.05 -17.81 -2.87
N ALA A 341 8.78 -17.44 -2.99
CA ALA A 341 7.67 -18.37 -2.94
C ALA A 341 7.74 -19.41 -4.08
N GLY A 342 8.12 -18.97 -5.28
CA GLY A 342 8.40 -19.87 -6.41
C GLY A 342 9.53 -20.85 -6.12
N LEU A 343 10.62 -20.42 -5.47
CA LEU A 343 11.71 -21.30 -5.05
C LEU A 343 11.27 -22.33 -3.99
N VAL A 344 10.43 -21.93 -3.03
CA VAL A 344 9.83 -22.84 -2.04
C VAL A 344 8.95 -23.89 -2.73
N LEU A 345 8.17 -23.48 -3.72
CA LEU A 345 7.38 -24.41 -4.53
C LEU A 345 8.27 -25.39 -5.29
N LEU A 346 9.33 -24.92 -5.94
CA LEU A 346 10.30 -25.78 -6.64
C LEU A 346 10.97 -26.77 -5.69
N LEU A 347 11.28 -26.37 -4.46
CA LEU A 347 11.83 -27.24 -3.44
C LEU A 347 10.82 -28.33 -3.01
N ALA A 348 9.57 -27.94 -2.72
CA ALA A 348 8.50 -28.89 -2.42
C ALA A 348 8.32 -29.88 -3.57
N CYS A 349 8.43 -29.35 -4.76
CA CYS A 349 8.42 -30.05 -6.00
C CYS A 349 9.53 -31.12 -6.08
N ALA A 350 10.77 -30.77 -5.87
CA ALA A 350 11.89 -31.69 -5.89
C ALA A 350 11.76 -32.77 -4.80
N ASN A 351 11.24 -32.43 -3.62
CA ASN A 351 10.98 -33.37 -2.53
C ASN A 351 10.00 -34.47 -2.95
N ILE A 352 8.88 -34.08 -3.58
CA ILE A 352 7.87 -35.03 -4.04
C ILE A 352 8.40 -35.89 -5.18
N ALA A 353 9.15 -35.28 -6.12
CA ALA A 353 9.78 -36.03 -7.20
C ALA A 353 10.72 -37.12 -6.63
N ASN A 354 11.55 -36.82 -5.62
CA ASN A 354 12.41 -37.79 -4.94
C ASN A 354 11.60 -38.90 -4.25
N LEU A 355 10.53 -38.54 -3.53
CA LEU A 355 9.66 -39.51 -2.88
C LEU A 355 8.96 -40.40 -3.88
N MET A 356 8.49 -39.86 -5.00
CA MET A 356 7.86 -40.62 -6.08
C MET A 356 8.87 -41.55 -6.78
N LEU A 357 10.11 -41.10 -7.00
CA LEU A 357 11.18 -41.91 -7.57
C LEU A 357 11.57 -43.07 -6.65
N ALA A 358 11.67 -42.82 -5.34
CA ALA A 358 11.95 -43.87 -4.36
C ALA A 358 10.84 -44.93 -4.37
N ARG A 359 9.58 -44.50 -4.42
CA ARG A 359 8.39 -45.37 -4.51
C ARG A 359 8.36 -46.17 -5.83
N ALA A 360 8.68 -45.52 -6.95
CA ALA A 360 8.73 -46.16 -8.25
C ALA A 360 9.81 -47.25 -8.29
N SER A 361 10.96 -47.07 -7.62
CA SER A 361 12.01 -48.07 -7.54
C SER A 361 11.59 -49.32 -6.74
N LEU A 362 10.81 -49.13 -5.66
CA LEU A 362 10.26 -50.25 -4.88
C LEU A 362 9.24 -51.08 -5.68
N ARG A 363 8.53 -50.46 -6.63
CA ARG A 363 7.51 -51.10 -7.48
C ARG A 363 8.05 -51.55 -8.85
N GLN A 364 9.37 -51.44 -9.09
CA GLN A 364 9.95 -51.73 -10.40
C GLN A 364 9.69 -53.18 -10.83
N ARG A 365 9.72 -54.14 -9.89
CA ARG A 365 9.44 -55.57 -10.17
C ARG A 365 8.00 -55.79 -10.60
N GLU A 366 7.04 -55.15 -9.93
CA GLU A 366 5.61 -55.20 -10.30
C GLU A 366 5.37 -54.63 -11.71
N MET A 367 6.00 -53.47 -12.01
CA MET A 367 5.86 -52.82 -13.32
C MET A 367 6.50 -53.67 -14.44
N SER A 368 7.63 -54.34 -14.18
CA SER A 368 8.27 -55.24 -15.14
C SER A 368 7.39 -56.46 -15.45
N ILE A 369 6.74 -57.05 -14.44
CA ILE A 369 5.81 -58.15 -14.61
C ILE A 369 4.63 -57.73 -15.45
N ARG A 370 4.05 -56.55 -15.22
CA ARG A 370 2.95 -56.01 -16.01
C ARG A 370 3.33 -55.78 -17.48
N MET A 371 4.53 -55.28 -17.76
CA MET A 371 5.05 -55.10 -19.11
C MET A 371 5.26 -56.45 -19.80
N ALA A 372 5.75 -57.47 -19.08
CA ALA A 372 5.90 -58.82 -19.61
C ALA A 372 4.55 -59.47 -19.96
N LEU A 373 3.47 -59.11 -19.25
CA LEU A 373 2.10 -59.52 -19.52
C LEU A 373 1.39 -58.66 -20.60
N GLY A 374 2.11 -57.77 -21.33
CA GLY A 374 1.61 -57.02 -22.47
C GLY A 374 1.06 -55.62 -22.15
N ALA A 375 1.30 -55.07 -20.96
CA ALA A 375 0.92 -53.70 -20.65
C ALA A 375 1.74 -52.69 -21.46
N GLY A 376 1.10 -51.86 -22.28
CA GLY A 376 1.76 -50.86 -23.11
C GLY A 376 2.42 -49.74 -22.25
N LYS A 377 3.58 -49.24 -22.70
CA LYS A 377 4.33 -48.17 -22.04
C LYS A 377 3.51 -46.91 -21.75
N VAL A 378 2.61 -46.53 -22.69
CA VAL A 378 1.73 -45.36 -22.56
C VAL A 378 0.73 -45.55 -21.42
N ARG A 379 0.24 -46.77 -21.16
CA ARG A 379 -0.67 -47.04 -20.05
C ARG A 379 0.02 -46.85 -18.69
N ILE A 380 1.26 -47.31 -18.56
CA ILE A 380 2.05 -47.14 -17.33
C ILE A 380 2.36 -45.65 -17.11
N LEU A 381 2.76 -44.93 -18.17
CA LEU A 381 2.99 -43.50 -18.15
C LEU A 381 1.76 -42.74 -17.64
N ARG A 382 0.59 -43.02 -18.25
CA ARG A 382 -0.68 -42.40 -17.87
C ARG A 382 -1.07 -42.69 -16.43
N GLN A 383 -0.87 -43.91 -15.96
CA GLN A 383 -1.17 -44.32 -14.59
C GLN A 383 -0.32 -43.53 -13.56
N VAL A 384 1.01 -43.38 -13.78
CA VAL A 384 1.89 -42.62 -12.91
C VAL A 384 1.55 -41.12 -12.94
N LEU A 385 1.22 -40.58 -14.12
CA LEU A 385 0.76 -39.20 -14.25
C LEU A 385 -0.56 -38.95 -13.50
N THR A 386 -1.51 -39.91 -13.56
CA THR A 386 -2.77 -39.80 -12.82
C THR A 386 -2.56 -39.80 -11.31
N GLU A 387 -1.62 -40.65 -10.81
CA GLU A 387 -1.23 -40.67 -9.38
C GLU A 387 -0.63 -39.33 -8.94
N SER A 388 0.27 -38.73 -9.75
CA SER A 388 0.87 -37.41 -9.48
C SER A 388 -0.13 -36.28 -9.55
N LEU A 389 -1.02 -36.29 -10.55
CA LEU A 389 -2.07 -35.28 -10.70
C LEU A 389 -3.09 -35.32 -9.55
N LEU A 390 -3.42 -36.53 -9.08
CA LEU A 390 -4.31 -36.69 -7.93
C LEU A 390 -3.69 -36.14 -6.65
N LEU A 391 -2.40 -36.43 -6.39
CA LEU A 391 -1.66 -35.86 -5.27
C LEU A 391 -1.60 -34.35 -5.34
N SER A 392 -1.28 -33.80 -6.53
CA SER A 392 -1.24 -32.36 -6.72
C SER A 392 -2.62 -31.73 -6.57
N ALA A 393 -3.69 -32.38 -7.04
CA ALA A 393 -5.06 -31.88 -6.86
C ALA A 393 -5.47 -31.85 -5.37
N MET A 394 -5.10 -32.88 -4.59
CA MET A 394 -5.34 -32.90 -3.15
C MET A 394 -4.52 -31.80 -2.44
N GLY A 395 -3.23 -31.67 -2.79
CA GLY A 395 -2.36 -30.60 -2.26
C GLY A 395 -2.82 -29.22 -2.69
N GLY A 396 -3.27 -29.06 -3.95
CA GLY A 396 -3.82 -27.81 -4.48
C GLY A 396 -5.13 -27.41 -3.82
N ALA A 397 -6.04 -28.35 -3.58
CA ALA A 397 -7.28 -28.08 -2.85
C ALA A 397 -7.02 -27.65 -1.41
N ALA A 398 -6.13 -28.35 -0.70
CA ALA A 398 -5.70 -27.96 0.65
C ALA A 398 -4.95 -26.63 0.63
N GLY A 399 -4.07 -26.39 -0.36
CA GLY A 399 -3.37 -25.12 -0.58
C GLY A 399 -4.30 -23.95 -0.88
N LEU A 400 -5.38 -24.20 -1.65
CA LEU A 400 -6.41 -23.21 -1.91
C LEU A 400 -7.13 -22.79 -0.62
N VAL A 401 -7.48 -23.74 0.24
CA VAL A 401 -8.09 -23.47 1.55
C VAL A 401 -7.11 -22.65 2.42
N LEU A 402 -5.85 -23.06 2.49
CA LEU A 402 -4.82 -22.32 3.23
C LEU A 402 -4.63 -20.91 2.67
N GLY A 403 -4.53 -20.75 1.35
CA GLY A 403 -4.41 -19.45 0.69
C GLY A 403 -5.60 -18.54 0.95
N TYR A 404 -6.82 -19.10 0.93
CA TYR A 404 -8.03 -18.35 1.24
C TYR A 404 -8.07 -17.88 2.71
N THR A 405 -7.74 -18.77 3.66
CA THR A 405 -7.76 -18.43 5.10
C THR A 405 -6.65 -17.45 5.49
N SER A 406 -5.49 -17.51 4.81
CA SER A 406 -4.33 -16.66 5.09
C SER A 406 -4.23 -15.41 4.18
N ARG A 407 -5.21 -15.13 3.31
CA ARG A 407 -5.14 -14.02 2.36
C ARG A 407 -4.90 -12.65 2.99
N ASN A 408 -5.44 -12.44 4.18
CA ASN A 408 -5.29 -11.18 4.93
C ASN A 408 -4.05 -11.16 5.85
N LEU A 409 -3.23 -12.21 5.83
CA LEU A 409 -2.04 -12.29 6.70
C LEU A 409 -0.99 -11.23 6.33
N ILE A 410 -0.75 -11.00 5.04
CA ILE A 410 0.21 -10.00 4.58
C ILE A 410 -0.25 -8.58 4.94
N PRO A 411 -1.47 -8.15 4.61
CA PRO A 411 -1.99 -6.87 5.09
C PRO A 411 -1.91 -6.74 6.61
N TRP A 412 -2.27 -7.80 7.34
CA TRP A 412 -2.21 -7.79 8.81
C TRP A 412 -0.78 -7.62 9.34
N LEU A 413 0.22 -8.26 8.73
CA LEU A 413 1.64 -8.10 9.09
C LEU A 413 2.18 -6.72 8.70
N MET A 414 1.65 -6.12 7.63
CA MET A 414 2.04 -4.79 7.17
C MET A 414 1.26 -3.66 7.86
N ARG A 415 0.23 -4.00 8.64
CA ARG A 415 -0.46 -3.00 9.46
C ARG A 415 0.56 -2.31 10.36
N THR A 416 0.78 -1.07 10.08
CA THR A 416 1.41 -0.18 11.03
C THR A 416 0.34 0.25 12.03
N ALA A 417 0.75 0.69 13.22
CA ALA A 417 -0.18 1.27 14.18
C ALA A 417 -0.93 2.53 13.63
N TRP A 418 -0.61 2.93 12.41
CA TRP A 418 -1.04 4.14 11.70
C TRP A 418 -2.19 3.89 10.72
N ASP A 419 -2.34 2.66 10.21
CA ASP A 419 -3.37 2.31 9.24
C ASP A 419 -4.57 1.66 9.93
N GLY A 420 -5.59 2.44 10.23
CA GLY A 420 -6.88 1.94 10.73
C GLY A 420 -7.70 1.17 9.67
N GLY A 421 -7.28 1.23 8.41
CA GLY A 421 -7.99 0.60 7.29
C GLY A 421 -7.75 -0.91 7.19
N GLU A 422 -8.80 -1.69 6.92
CA GLU A 422 -8.70 -3.11 6.61
C GLU A 422 -8.61 -3.32 5.10
N MET A 423 -7.38 -3.54 4.58
CA MET A 423 -7.26 -4.05 3.22
C MET A 423 -7.82 -5.48 3.18
N ASN A 424 -9.01 -5.62 2.63
CA ASN A 424 -9.59 -6.94 2.41
C ASN A 424 -9.15 -7.47 1.03
N VAL A 425 -8.22 -8.42 1.04
CA VAL A 425 -7.72 -9.04 -0.19
C VAL A 425 -8.82 -9.92 -0.79
N GLY A 426 -9.38 -9.48 -1.92
CA GLY A 426 -10.38 -10.20 -2.67
C GLY A 426 -9.82 -11.53 -3.21
N PHE A 427 -10.66 -12.59 -3.17
CA PHE A 427 -10.34 -13.88 -3.77
C PHE A 427 -11.14 -14.04 -5.05
N ASP A 428 -10.53 -13.66 -6.18
CA ASP A 428 -11.18 -13.65 -7.48
C ASP A 428 -10.84 -14.89 -8.35
N TRP A 429 -11.44 -14.99 -9.53
CA TRP A 429 -11.21 -16.08 -10.47
C TRP A 429 -9.76 -16.17 -10.96
N ARG A 430 -8.98 -15.05 -10.91
CA ARG A 430 -7.56 -15.03 -11.31
C ARG A 430 -6.72 -15.79 -10.30
N VAL A 431 -6.99 -15.60 -9.02
CA VAL A 431 -6.33 -16.34 -7.93
C VAL A 431 -6.67 -17.81 -8.02
N PHE A 432 -7.95 -18.14 -8.27
CA PHE A 432 -8.37 -19.52 -8.50
C PHE A 432 -7.67 -20.13 -9.72
N GLY A 433 -7.67 -19.41 -10.85
CA GLY A 433 -7.00 -19.83 -12.09
C GLY A 433 -5.49 -20.04 -11.90
N PHE A 434 -4.83 -19.13 -11.20
CA PHE A 434 -3.41 -19.25 -10.84
C PHE A 434 -3.16 -20.51 -10.01
N THR A 435 -3.93 -20.74 -8.97
CA THR A 435 -3.78 -21.93 -8.11
C THR A 435 -4.01 -23.21 -8.87
N CYS A 436 -5.03 -23.26 -9.75
CA CYS A 436 -5.27 -24.39 -10.64
C CYS A 436 -4.10 -24.62 -11.61
N ALA A 437 -3.57 -23.57 -12.21
CA ALA A 437 -2.43 -23.66 -13.13
C ALA A 437 -1.17 -24.18 -12.40
N VAL A 438 -0.85 -23.63 -11.24
CA VAL A 438 0.29 -24.07 -10.40
C VAL A 438 0.11 -25.54 -10.00
N THR A 439 -1.07 -25.94 -9.57
CA THR A 439 -1.41 -27.32 -9.21
C THR A 439 -1.21 -28.27 -10.38
N LEU A 440 -1.70 -27.91 -11.57
CA LEU A 440 -1.60 -28.71 -12.78
C LEU A 440 -0.14 -28.85 -13.25
N ILE A 441 0.59 -27.71 -13.33
CA ILE A 441 2.01 -27.68 -13.72
C ILE A 441 2.83 -28.53 -12.75
N THR A 442 2.63 -28.39 -11.47
CA THR A 442 3.25 -29.17 -10.40
C THR A 442 3.01 -30.68 -10.64
N GLY A 443 1.76 -31.11 -10.83
CA GLY A 443 1.42 -32.51 -11.06
C GLY A 443 2.04 -33.10 -12.33
N ILE A 444 2.12 -32.32 -13.39
CA ILE A 444 2.75 -32.74 -14.66
C ILE A 444 4.27 -32.86 -14.51
N VAL A 445 4.93 -31.82 -13.96
CA VAL A 445 6.39 -31.80 -13.81
C VAL A 445 6.89 -32.96 -12.96
N PHE A 446 6.17 -33.30 -11.87
CA PHE A 446 6.55 -34.42 -11.01
C PHE A 446 6.14 -35.76 -11.55
N GLY A 447 5.07 -35.82 -12.35
CA GLY A 447 4.63 -37.04 -12.98
C GLY A 447 5.55 -37.49 -14.12
N ILE A 448 6.10 -36.56 -14.90
CA ILE A 448 6.91 -36.87 -16.09
C ILE A 448 8.19 -37.61 -15.75
N ALA A 449 8.96 -37.18 -14.75
CA ALA A 449 10.27 -37.78 -14.43
C ALA A 449 10.17 -39.24 -13.97
N PRO A 450 9.29 -39.62 -13.00
CA PRO A 450 9.09 -41.04 -12.65
C PRO A 450 8.45 -41.84 -13.79
N ALA A 451 7.51 -41.26 -14.51
CA ALA A 451 6.78 -41.88 -15.58
C ALA A 451 7.71 -42.24 -16.76
N TRP A 452 8.61 -41.33 -17.15
CA TRP A 452 9.60 -41.59 -18.20
C TRP A 452 10.59 -42.68 -17.79
N ARG A 453 10.98 -42.69 -16.51
CA ARG A 453 11.86 -43.77 -15.98
C ARG A 453 11.17 -45.12 -15.96
N SER A 454 9.92 -45.18 -15.52
CA SER A 454 9.14 -46.41 -15.49
C SER A 454 8.91 -47.01 -16.89
N SER A 455 8.81 -46.17 -17.92
CA SER A 455 8.60 -46.58 -19.31
C SER A 455 9.88 -47.13 -19.99
N ARG A 456 11.07 -46.83 -19.47
CA ARG A 456 12.38 -47.29 -19.98
C ARG A 456 12.96 -48.49 -19.24
N ALA A 457 12.19 -49.09 -18.34
CA ALA A 457 12.61 -50.33 -17.67
C ALA A 457 12.72 -51.46 -18.70
N GLU A 458 13.96 -51.90 -19.01
CA GLU A 458 14.23 -53.02 -19.91
C GLU A 458 13.86 -54.35 -19.23
N ILE A 459 13.03 -55.16 -19.91
CA ILE A 459 12.50 -56.43 -19.45
C ILE A 459 13.69 -57.41 -19.18
N ASN A 460 14.79 -57.31 -19.98
CA ASN A 460 15.95 -58.18 -19.89
C ASN A 460 16.82 -57.96 -18.63
N THR A 461 16.78 -56.76 -18.03
CA THR A 461 17.59 -56.47 -16.82
C THR A 461 16.92 -56.92 -15.53
N ALA A 462 15.60 -57.11 -15.52
CA ALA A 462 14.86 -57.57 -14.34
C ALA A 462 14.95 -59.11 -14.15
N LEU A 463 15.29 -59.86 -15.21
CA LEU A 463 15.38 -61.31 -15.21
C LEU A 463 16.83 -61.84 -15.06
N LYS A 464 17.86 -61.00 -15.25
CA LYS A 464 19.29 -61.37 -15.08
C LYS A 464 19.85 -60.80 -13.78
N GLU A 465 19.71 -61.51 -12.70
CA GLU A 465 20.29 -61.20 -11.39
C GLU A 465 21.79 -61.60 -11.25
N GLY A 466 22.57 -61.58 -12.34
CA GLY A 466 23.92 -62.14 -12.28
C GLY A 466 25.08 -61.27 -12.78
N SER A 467 24.92 -60.21 -13.55
CA SER A 467 26.07 -59.46 -14.09
C SER A 467 25.84 -57.93 -14.03
N GLN A 468 26.46 -57.35 -13.02
CA GLN A 468 26.12 -55.93 -12.70
C GLN A 468 27.33 -55.14 -12.30
N THR A 469 27.83 -54.31 -13.17
CA THR A 469 28.64 -53.18 -12.67
C THR A 469 28.46 -51.86 -13.46
N SER A 470 28.11 -51.90 -14.73
CA SER A 470 28.04 -50.68 -15.56
C SER A 470 26.68 -49.97 -15.61
N SER A 471 25.54 -50.70 -15.47
CA SER A 471 24.21 -50.09 -15.55
C SER A 471 23.75 -49.41 -14.24
N LYS A 472 24.27 -49.86 -13.09
CA LYS A 472 24.01 -49.23 -11.77
C LYS A 472 24.58 -47.81 -11.67
N ARG A 473 25.70 -47.53 -12.33
CA ARG A 473 26.39 -46.22 -12.25
C ARG A 473 25.60 -45.10 -12.97
N ARG A 474 24.99 -45.40 -14.12
CA ARG A 474 24.15 -44.41 -14.86
C ARG A 474 22.79 -44.15 -14.19
N LYS A 475 22.17 -45.16 -13.57
CA LYS A 475 20.91 -45.03 -12.83
C LYS A 475 21.06 -44.19 -11.55
N ALA A 476 22.19 -44.22 -10.89
CA ALA A 476 22.47 -43.47 -9.67
C ALA A 476 22.66 -41.95 -9.92
N TRP A 477 23.09 -41.56 -11.12
CA TRP A 477 23.49 -40.18 -11.41
C TRP A 477 22.32 -39.19 -11.45
N SER A 478 21.18 -39.58 -12.01
CA SER A 478 20.00 -38.68 -12.10
C SER A 478 19.24 -38.49 -10.77
N GLY A 479 19.33 -39.49 -9.87
CA GLY A 479 18.84 -39.28 -8.48
C GLY A 479 19.76 -38.32 -7.72
N LYS A 480 21.07 -38.47 -7.91
CA LYS A 480 22.06 -37.55 -7.31
C LYS A 480 21.91 -36.11 -7.81
N MET A 481 21.61 -35.90 -9.11
CA MET A 481 21.34 -34.54 -9.65
C MET A 481 20.14 -33.88 -9.01
N ILE A 482 19.02 -34.59 -8.80
CA ILE A 482 17.83 -34.01 -8.14
C ILE A 482 18.13 -33.64 -6.68
N VAL A 483 18.86 -34.56 -5.97
CA VAL A 483 19.29 -34.30 -4.59
C VAL A 483 20.25 -33.09 -4.54
N GLY A 484 21.23 -33.03 -5.48
CA GLY A 484 22.16 -31.91 -5.59
C GLY A 484 21.42 -30.57 -5.88
N PHE A 485 20.47 -30.59 -6.81
CA PHE A 485 19.62 -29.41 -7.10
C PHE A 485 18.78 -29.00 -5.88
N GLN A 486 18.19 -29.98 -5.19
CA GLN A 486 17.44 -29.74 -3.97
C GLN A 486 18.32 -29.14 -2.85
N ALA A 487 19.53 -29.70 -2.65
CA ALA A 487 20.49 -29.16 -1.69
C ALA A 487 20.88 -27.71 -2.05
N ALA A 488 21.14 -27.42 -3.34
CA ALA A 488 21.45 -26.07 -3.81
C ALA A 488 20.29 -25.10 -3.58
N LEU A 489 19.04 -25.48 -3.89
CA LEU A 489 17.86 -24.66 -3.62
C LEU A 489 17.65 -24.42 -2.12
N SER A 490 17.78 -25.47 -1.30
CA SER A 490 17.67 -25.34 0.16
C SER A 490 18.74 -24.40 0.71
N THR A 491 19.99 -24.53 0.24
CA THR A 491 21.09 -23.66 0.63
C THR A 491 20.81 -22.21 0.22
N LEU A 492 20.33 -21.97 -1.00
CA LEU A 492 19.96 -20.64 -1.48
C LEU A 492 18.86 -20.02 -0.62
N LEU A 493 17.80 -20.78 -0.28
CA LEU A 493 16.73 -20.31 0.58
C LEU A 493 17.21 -20.00 2.00
N VAL A 494 18.08 -20.85 2.58
CA VAL A 494 18.65 -20.60 3.90
C VAL A 494 19.54 -19.35 3.89
N ILE A 495 20.38 -19.16 2.88
CA ILE A 495 21.19 -17.96 2.71
C ILE A 495 20.29 -16.72 2.59
N SER A 496 19.25 -16.78 1.76
CA SER A 496 18.29 -15.69 1.60
C SER A 496 17.58 -15.36 2.92
N ALA A 497 17.17 -16.37 3.68
CA ALA A 497 16.55 -16.19 5.00
C ALA A 497 17.52 -15.56 6.02
N ILE A 498 18.79 -15.98 6.00
CA ILE A 498 19.83 -15.40 6.86
C ILE A 498 20.10 -13.94 6.49
N PHE A 499 20.18 -13.60 5.20
CA PHE A 499 20.32 -12.21 4.78
C PHE A 499 19.12 -11.37 5.18
N PHE A 500 17.91 -11.88 5.00
CA PHE A 500 16.70 -11.19 5.43
C PHE A 500 16.68 -10.96 6.95
N LEU A 501 16.97 -12.00 7.73
CA LEU A 501 17.07 -11.90 9.20
C LEU A 501 18.16 -10.91 9.62
N ARG A 502 19.34 -10.96 8.97
CA ARG A 502 20.43 -10.04 9.25
C ARG A 502 20.05 -8.59 8.93
N THR A 503 19.33 -8.36 7.81
CA THR A 503 18.81 -7.05 7.45
C THR A 503 17.83 -6.55 8.51
N LEU A 504 16.92 -7.40 8.97
CA LEU A 504 15.94 -7.06 10.01
C LEU A 504 16.64 -6.73 11.34
N LEU A 505 17.62 -7.56 11.74
CA LEU A 505 18.41 -7.30 12.96
C LEU A 505 19.23 -6.01 12.85
N ASN A 506 19.82 -5.77 11.68
CA ASN A 506 20.56 -4.51 11.44
C ASN A 506 19.63 -3.30 11.52
N LEU A 507 18.43 -3.36 10.93
CA LEU A 507 17.44 -2.27 11.00
C LEU A 507 16.99 -2.03 12.44
N ASN A 508 16.76 -3.10 13.21
CA ASN A 508 16.43 -2.97 14.64
C ASN A 508 17.57 -2.46 15.49
N SER A 509 18.82 -2.61 15.04
CA SER A 509 20.02 -2.12 15.76
C SER A 509 20.47 -0.73 15.34
N VAL A 510 19.84 -0.14 14.32
CA VAL A 510 20.14 1.26 13.92
C VAL A 510 19.72 2.18 15.04
N ASP A 511 20.66 2.96 15.54
CA ASP A 511 20.34 4.04 16.47
C ASP A 511 19.54 5.13 15.72
N PRO A 512 18.28 5.36 16.08
CA PRO A 512 17.48 6.40 15.45
C PRO A 512 17.93 7.81 15.81
N GLY A 513 18.88 7.96 16.75
CA GLY A 513 19.36 9.25 17.25
C GLY A 513 18.45 9.87 18.32
N PHE A 514 17.47 9.11 18.81
CA PHE A 514 16.58 9.48 19.91
C PHE A 514 16.14 8.24 20.69
N ARG A 515 15.70 8.41 21.92
CA ARG A 515 15.22 7.28 22.73
C ARG A 515 13.78 6.93 22.38
N THR A 516 13.54 5.70 21.93
CA THR A 516 12.21 5.17 21.61
C THR A 516 11.49 4.56 22.83
N GLN A 517 12.25 4.17 23.87
CA GLN A 517 11.70 3.50 25.04
C GLN A 517 10.89 4.44 25.94
N HIS A 518 9.81 3.94 26.49
CA HIS A 518 8.92 4.66 27.42
C HIS A 518 8.26 5.91 26.81
N LEU A 519 8.09 5.93 25.49
CA LEU A 519 7.35 6.98 24.79
C LEU A 519 5.99 6.46 24.37
N LEU A 520 4.94 7.14 24.80
CA LEU A 520 3.57 6.99 24.35
C LEU A 520 3.23 8.14 23.42
N LEU A 521 2.70 7.81 22.27
CA LEU A 521 2.26 8.77 21.27
C LEU A 521 0.73 8.70 21.16
N LEU A 522 0.13 9.85 20.98
CA LEU A 522 -1.29 9.97 20.71
C LEU A 522 -1.55 11.25 19.92
N ASP A 523 -2.56 11.20 19.07
CA ASP A 523 -2.90 12.32 18.23
C ASP A 523 -4.11 13.05 18.82
N VAL A 524 -4.02 14.39 18.83
CA VAL A 524 -5.13 15.28 19.17
C VAL A 524 -5.31 16.23 18.00
N THR A 525 -6.49 16.20 17.42
CA THR A 525 -6.85 17.07 16.28
C THR A 525 -7.78 18.16 16.79
N PRO A 526 -7.32 19.43 16.86
CA PRO A 526 -8.19 20.54 17.21
C PRO A 526 -9.21 20.75 16.11
N SER A 527 -10.47 21.00 16.48
CA SER A 527 -11.47 21.32 15.48
C SER A 527 -11.19 22.68 14.82
N PRO A 528 -11.07 22.72 13.49
CA PRO A 528 -10.80 23.97 12.76
C PRO A 528 -11.89 25.02 12.94
N THR A 529 -13.11 24.60 13.24
CA THR A 529 -14.28 25.51 13.36
C THR A 529 -14.37 26.23 14.71
N LEU A 530 -13.63 25.77 15.73
CA LEU A 530 -13.64 26.36 17.08
C LEU A 530 -12.52 27.39 17.29
N LEU A 531 -11.54 27.44 16.38
CA LEU A 531 -10.33 28.17 16.59
C LEU A 531 -10.03 29.11 15.40
N ASP A 532 -10.41 30.35 15.54
CA ASP A 532 -10.31 31.39 14.48
C ASP A 532 -8.86 31.83 14.22
N THR A 533 -7.92 31.52 15.12
CA THR A 533 -6.54 31.99 15.02
C THR A 533 -5.51 30.93 15.39
N ALA A 534 -4.34 30.96 14.75
CA ALA A 534 -3.21 30.08 15.08
C ALA A 534 -2.80 30.17 16.56
N SER A 535 -2.95 31.33 17.18
CA SER A 535 -2.66 31.55 18.60
C SER A 535 -3.64 30.84 19.54
N GLN A 536 -4.91 30.73 19.18
CA GLN A 536 -5.87 29.93 19.96
C GLN A 536 -5.53 28.45 19.91
N VAL A 537 -5.14 27.95 18.72
CA VAL A 537 -4.67 26.57 18.55
C VAL A 537 -3.43 26.30 19.38
N ALA A 538 -2.43 27.18 19.33
CA ALA A 538 -1.20 27.04 20.10
C ALA A 538 -1.47 27.00 21.61
N ARG A 539 -2.37 27.86 22.11
CA ARG A 539 -2.81 27.86 23.52
C ARG A 539 -3.55 26.58 23.92
N LEU A 540 -4.44 26.06 23.04
CA LEU A 540 -5.11 24.80 23.30
C LEU A 540 -4.08 23.65 23.43
N ARG A 541 -3.11 23.59 22.52
CA ARG A 541 -2.04 22.59 22.53
C ARG A 541 -1.24 22.63 23.81
N SER A 542 -0.84 23.82 24.23
CA SER A 542 -0.12 23.98 25.50
C SER A 542 -0.98 23.52 26.70
N ARG A 543 -2.27 23.92 26.76
CA ARG A 543 -3.20 23.45 27.82
C ARG A 543 -3.33 21.93 27.88
N VAL A 544 -3.40 21.26 26.73
CA VAL A 544 -3.45 19.80 26.66
C VAL A 544 -2.14 19.19 27.14
N ALA A 545 -0.98 19.75 26.72
CA ALA A 545 0.32 19.28 27.19
C ALA A 545 0.50 19.45 28.70
N ASP A 546 0.09 20.61 29.24
CA ASP A 546 0.13 20.91 30.69
C ASP A 546 -0.79 19.93 31.46
N ALA A 547 -2.00 19.66 30.96
CA ALA A 547 -2.91 18.72 31.58
C ALA A 547 -2.34 17.29 31.61
N PHE A 548 -1.68 16.85 30.54
CA PHE A 548 -0.99 15.57 30.49
C PHE A 548 0.20 15.51 31.47
N ALA A 549 0.95 16.60 31.60
CA ALA A 549 2.08 16.69 32.51
C ALA A 549 1.67 16.55 34.01
N THR A 550 0.41 16.87 34.36
CA THR A 550 -0.09 16.70 35.74
C THR A 550 -0.49 15.27 36.09
N ILE A 551 -0.56 14.36 35.11
CA ILE A 551 -0.99 12.96 35.34
C ILE A 551 0.12 12.20 36.08
N PRO A 552 -0.20 11.51 37.20
CA PRO A 552 0.78 10.72 37.94
C PRO A 552 1.45 9.66 37.07
N GLY A 553 2.79 9.64 37.10
CA GLY A 553 3.61 8.74 36.29
C GLY A 553 4.04 9.28 34.93
N VAL A 554 3.57 10.42 34.53
CA VAL A 554 4.11 11.19 33.38
C VAL A 554 5.36 11.93 33.83
N GLN A 555 6.46 11.80 33.08
CA GLN A 555 7.74 12.45 33.37
C GLN A 555 7.92 13.73 32.57
N GLU A 556 7.67 13.67 31.27
CA GLU A 556 7.73 14.79 30.34
C GLU A 556 6.68 14.66 29.23
N VAL A 557 6.22 15.79 28.73
CA VAL A 557 5.28 15.89 27.63
C VAL A 557 5.76 16.90 26.63
N THR A 558 5.69 16.55 25.37
CA THR A 558 5.83 17.48 24.24
C THR A 558 4.89 17.09 23.12
N TYR A 559 4.94 17.81 22.02
CA TYR A 559 4.16 17.49 20.83
C TYR A 559 4.90 17.89 19.56
N ALA A 560 4.50 17.28 18.43
CA ALA A 560 5.01 17.62 17.12
C ALA A 560 3.91 17.44 16.09
N ASN A 561 4.03 18.10 14.93
CA ASN A 561 3.05 17.91 13.84
C ASN A 561 3.08 16.48 13.26
N HIS A 562 4.17 15.76 13.48
CA HIS A 562 4.30 14.32 13.18
C HIS A 562 5.38 13.71 14.08
N SER A 563 5.33 12.41 14.30
CA SER A 563 6.37 11.71 15.06
C SER A 563 7.61 11.45 14.19
N LEU A 564 8.79 11.39 14.81
CA LEU A 564 10.01 10.95 14.12
C LEU A 564 9.88 9.47 13.74
N GLY A 565 10.34 9.11 12.54
CA GLY A 565 10.23 7.75 12.00
C GLY A 565 8.92 7.46 11.30
N ASP A 566 8.02 8.44 11.18
CA ASP A 566 6.78 8.31 10.41
C ASP A 566 7.05 8.50 8.92
N ALA A 567 6.66 7.53 8.09
CA ALA A 567 6.81 7.62 6.64
C ALA A 567 6.04 8.80 6.02
N ASN A 568 4.97 9.27 6.68
CA ASN A 568 4.19 10.44 6.26
C ASN A 568 4.79 11.78 6.68
N SER A 569 5.94 11.77 7.35
CA SER A 569 6.62 12.97 7.88
C SER A 569 7.47 13.72 6.84
N ASP A 570 7.38 13.39 5.57
CA ASP A 570 8.23 13.96 4.50
C ASP A 570 7.82 15.39 4.09
N TRP A 571 7.67 16.24 5.10
CA TRP A 571 7.37 17.66 4.90
C TRP A 571 8.63 18.41 4.52
N ARG A 572 8.65 18.92 3.29
CA ARG A 572 9.80 19.65 2.71
C ARG A 572 9.41 21.08 2.40
N SER A 573 10.29 22.00 2.70
CA SER A 573 10.17 23.40 2.30
C SER A 573 11.44 23.88 1.61
N PRO A 574 11.34 24.88 0.70
CA PRO A 574 12.50 25.59 0.22
C PRO A 574 13.30 26.14 1.39
N PHE A 575 14.62 25.96 1.38
CA PHE A 575 15.55 26.49 2.38
C PHE A 575 16.46 27.51 1.73
N GLN A 576 16.39 28.77 2.22
CA GLN A 576 17.20 29.88 1.69
C GLN A 576 17.87 30.61 2.85
N ARG A 577 19.20 30.73 2.79
CA ARG A 577 19.95 31.55 3.77
C ARG A 577 19.66 33.03 3.56
N GLU A 578 19.64 33.79 4.61
CA GLU A 578 19.63 35.28 4.53
C GLU A 578 20.87 35.74 3.73
N GLY A 579 20.67 36.56 2.72
CA GLY A 579 21.70 36.97 1.75
C GLY A 579 21.78 36.14 0.47
N ALA A 580 21.29 34.93 0.45
CA ALA A 580 21.27 34.12 -0.78
C ALA A 580 20.38 34.72 -1.89
N LEU A 581 19.40 35.57 -1.53
CA LEU A 581 18.63 36.36 -2.49
C LEU A 581 19.47 37.35 -3.31
N GLN A 582 20.60 37.82 -2.76
CA GLN A 582 21.54 38.66 -3.49
C GLN A 582 22.44 37.85 -4.41
N ASP A 583 22.84 36.63 -3.98
CA ASP A 583 23.58 35.68 -4.83
C ASP A 583 22.73 35.14 -6.00
N LEU A 584 21.43 35.03 -5.82
CA LEU A 584 20.43 34.66 -6.84
C LEU A 584 20.34 35.70 -7.96
N ALA A 585 20.44 36.97 -7.62
CA ALA A 585 20.47 38.05 -8.61
C ALA A 585 21.77 38.06 -9.44
N ALA A 586 22.85 37.49 -8.88
CA ALA A 586 24.17 37.46 -9.52
C ALA A 586 24.38 36.22 -10.43
N ASP A 587 23.80 35.06 -10.11
CA ASP A 587 23.92 33.85 -10.93
C ASP A 587 22.63 32.98 -10.85
N PRO A 588 21.70 33.17 -11.81
CA PRO A 588 20.44 32.41 -11.84
C PRO A 588 20.61 30.89 -12.02
N LYS A 589 21.79 30.40 -12.43
CA LYS A 589 22.07 28.97 -12.60
C LYS A 589 22.46 28.27 -11.30
N LYS A 590 22.75 29.01 -10.24
CA LYS A 590 23.03 28.45 -8.89
C LYS A 590 21.79 28.24 -8.05
N THR A 591 20.61 28.46 -8.57
CA THR A 591 19.33 28.36 -7.91
C THR A 591 18.70 26.99 -8.01
N GLY A 592 19.37 25.96 -7.52
CA GLY A 592 18.65 24.80 -7.05
C GLY A 592 17.88 25.23 -5.80
N HIS A 593 16.54 25.13 -5.77
CA HIS A 593 15.81 25.19 -4.53
C HIS A 593 16.30 24.05 -3.65
N ALA A 594 17.22 24.39 -2.75
CA ALA A 594 17.67 23.39 -1.82
C ALA A 594 16.58 23.23 -0.78
N TYR A 595 15.97 22.05 -0.77
CA TYR A 595 14.93 21.70 0.18
C TYR A 595 15.54 21.18 1.48
N ALA A 596 14.91 21.54 2.59
CA ALA A 596 15.11 20.93 3.89
C ALA A 596 13.77 20.38 4.40
N MET A 597 13.84 19.32 5.18
CA MET A 597 12.68 18.85 5.93
C MET A 597 12.41 19.77 7.11
N PHE A 598 11.18 19.87 7.56
CA PHE A 598 10.83 20.65 8.72
C PHE A 598 9.76 19.99 9.58
N SER A 599 9.82 20.29 10.87
CA SER A 599 8.82 19.85 11.83
C SER A 599 8.50 20.99 12.79
N TYR A 600 7.21 21.17 13.07
CA TYR A 600 6.75 22.01 14.17
C TYR A 600 6.74 21.19 15.44
N VAL A 601 7.42 21.68 16.46
CA VAL A 601 7.59 20.95 17.73
C VAL A 601 7.22 21.83 18.92
N GLY A 602 6.72 21.20 19.97
CA GLY A 602 6.42 21.83 21.23
C GLY A 602 7.67 22.13 22.05
N PRO A 603 7.52 22.92 23.15
CA PRO A 603 8.54 23.04 24.16
C PRO A 603 9.00 21.68 24.67
N HIS A 604 10.23 21.56 25.13
CA HIS A 604 10.82 20.33 25.68
C HIS A 604 10.98 19.16 24.68
N PHE A 605 10.77 19.38 23.36
CA PHE A 605 10.88 18.33 22.36
C PHE A 605 12.20 17.56 22.41
N PHE A 606 13.32 18.29 22.46
CA PHE A 606 14.66 17.69 22.46
C PHE A 606 14.96 16.91 23.75
N SER A 607 14.51 17.40 24.92
CA SER A 607 14.66 16.69 26.19
C SER A 607 13.77 15.45 26.26
N THR A 608 12.50 15.57 25.87
CA THR A 608 11.54 14.47 25.87
C THR A 608 11.98 13.35 24.90
N MET A 609 12.50 13.70 23.72
CA MET A 609 13.04 12.73 22.76
C MET A 609 14.47 12.30 23.08
N SER A 610 15.14 12.95 24.06
CA SER A 610 16.55 12.74 24.40
C SER A 610 17.50 13.01 23.21
N ILE A 611 17.22 14.03 22.41
CA ILE A 611 18.05 14.47 21.28
C ILE A 611 19.07 15.48 21.79
N PRO A 612 20.39 15.22 21.71
CA PRO A 612 21.41 16.16 22.21
C PRO A 612 21.45 17.47 21.43
N ILE A 613 21.51 18.59 22.13
CA ILE A 613 21.89 19.89 21.56
C ILE A 613 23.39 19.97 21.54
N LEU A 614 23.99 20.12 20.38
CA LEU A 614 25.44 20.08 20.16
C LEU A 614 26.10 21.46 20.21
N ALA A 615 25.34 22.50 19.83
CA ALA A 615 25.80 23.90 19.88
C ALA A 615 24.59 24.83 20.06
N GLY A 616 24.81 25.96 20.70
CA GLY A 616 23.74 26.90 21.01
C GLY A 616 22.82 26.42 22.12
N ARG A 617 21.50 26.55 21.94
CA ARG A 617 20.47 26.15 22.90
C ARG A 617 19.26 25.51 22.24
N GLY A 618 18.47 24.74 22.99
CA GLY A 618 17.11 24.36 22.66
C GLY A 618 16.11 25.51 22.82
N PHE A 619 14.83 25.22 22.67
CA PHE A 619 13.77 26.19 22.95
C PHE A 619 13.65 26.45 24.45
N ASN A 620 13.26 27.65 24.82
CA ASN A 620 13.09 28.08 26.21
C ASN A 620 11.83 28.97 26.38
N ALA A 621 11.50 29.33 27.60
CA ALA A 621 10.31 30.13 27.94
C ALA A 621 10.31 31.55 27.35
N GLN A 622 11.44 32.05 26.86
CA GLN A 622 11.51 33.37 26.22
C GLN A 622 11.10 33.33 24.75
N ASP A 623 11.05 32.13 24.14
CA ASP A 623 10.68 31.94 22.75
C ASP A 623 9.14 31.91 22.63
N THR A 624 8.47 33.01 22.96
CA THR A 624 7.00 33.15 22.93
C THR A 624 6.46 33.32 21.52
N GLU A 625 5.16 33.25 21.37
CA GLU A 625 4.42 33.46 20.09
C GLU A 625 4.80 34.81 19.42
N THR A 626 5.04 35.86 20.22
CA THR A 626 5.36 37.21 19.72
C THR A 626 6.86 37.50 19.63
N ALA A 627 7.70 36.58 20.10
CA ALA A 627 9.13 36.70 19.98
C ALA A 627 9.63 36.48 18.54
N VAL A 628 10.91 36.79 18.29
CA VAL A 628 11.53 36.47 16.99
C VAL A 628 11.40 34.99 16.72
N PRO A 629 10.87 34.57 15.56
CA PRO A 629 10.72 33.16 15.22
C PRO A 629 12.08 32.44 15.24
N VAL A 630 12.14 31.36 16.01
CA VAL A 630 13.39 30.61 16.23
C VAL A 630 13.30 29.20 15.68
N SER A 631 14.45 28.62 15.34
CA SER A 631 14.58 27.25 14.86
C SER A 631 15.81 26.57 15.39
N VAL A 632 15.75 25.27 15.64
CA VAL A 632 16.90 24.40 15.89
C VAL A 632 17.11 23.54 14.64
N VAL A 633 18.36 23.45 14.19
CA VAL A 633 18.72 22.72 12.97
C VAL A 633 19.55 21.46 13.29
N ASN A 634 19.48 20.41 12.46
CA ASN A 634 20.34 19.25 12.66
C ASN A 634 21.72 19.42 12.02
N GLN A 635 22.69 18.55 12.37
CA GLN A 635 24.03 18.58 11.79
C GLN A 635 24.02 18.40 10.26
N ALA A 636 23.13 17.58 9.70
CA ALA A 636 23.04 17.37 8.25
C ALA A 636 22.70 18.67 7.51
N LEU A 637 21.81 19.50 8.08
CA LEU A 637 21.50 20.83 7.54
C LEU A 637 22.72 21.75 7.59
N VAL A 638 23.45 21.74 8.71
CA VAL A 638 24.66 22.56 8.87
C VAL A 638 25.71 22.15 7.83
N ARG A 639 25.97 20.84 7.66
CA ARG A 639 26.93 20.36 6.66
C ARG A 639 26.56 20.77 5.23
N LYS A 640 25.28 20.75 4.90
CA LYS A 640 24.78 21.06 3.54
C LYS A 640 24.77 22.57 3.26
N PHE A 641 24.26 23.37 4.20
CA PHE A 641 23.97 24.79 3.94
C PHE A 641 24.94 25.79 4.60
N PHE A 642 25.68 25.36 5.59
CA PHE A 642 26.63 26.21 6.33
C PHE A 642 28.02 25.58 6.40
N PRO A 643 28.61 25.10 5.27
CA PRO A 643 29.93 24.51 5.32
C PRO A 643 30.95 25.54 5.86
N ASN A 644 31.69 25.18 6.90
CA ASN A 644 32.73 26.00 7.55
C ASN A 644 32.24 27.33 8.15
N THR A 645 30.92 27.44 8.43
CA THR A 645 30.34 28.66 9.01
C THR A 645 29.51 28.30 10.23
N ASN A 646 29.64 29.09 11.31
CA ASN A 646 28.73 28.93 12.47
C ASN A 646 27.30 29.33 12.07
N PRO A 647 26.33 28.42 12.16
CA PRO A 647 24.94 28.72 11.80
C PRO A 647 24.19 29.50 12.87
N ILE A 648 24.65 29.49 14.14
CA ILE A 648 23.94 30.11 15.26
C ILE A 648 23.93 31.62 15.08
N GLY A 649 22.73 32.21 15.27
CA GLY A 649 22.49 33.63 15.05
C GLY A 649 22.27 34.02 13.58
N LYS A 650 22.35 33.09 12.64
CA LYS A 650 21.99 33.30 11.22
C LYS A 650 20.52 33.15 11.02
N ARG A 651 19.96 33.88 10.04
CA ARG A 651 18.57 33.74 9.61
C ARG A 651 18.49 32.96 8.32
N PHE A 652 17.39 32.29 8.15
CA PHE A 652 17.02 31.60 6.91
C PHE A 652 15.53 31.73 6.66
N PHE A 653 15.13 31.63 5.41
CA PHE A 653 13.74 31.45 5.01
C PHE A 653 13.47 29.96 4.82
N GLY A 654 12.47 29.41 5.51
CA GLY A 654 12.04 28.02 5.43
C GLY A 654 10.71 27.83 6.12
N GLY A 655 9.99 26.76 5.75
CA GLY A 655 8.60 26.59 6.19
C GLY A 655 7.75 27.80 5.76
N TYR A 656 7.12 28.45 6.72
CA TYR A 656 6.22 29.59 6.46
C TYR A 656 6.84 30.96 6.82
N GLY A 657 8.16 31.10 6.87
CA GLY A 657 8.76 32.39 7.17
C GLY A 657 10.24 32.41 7.48
N THR A 658 10.72 33.60 7.86
CA THR A 658 12.11 33.78 8.26
C THR A 658 12.31 33.40 9.72
N ARG A 659 13.34 32.60 10.00
CA ARG A 659 13.65 32.10 11.34
C ARG A 659 15.11 32.32 11.72
N LEU A 660 15.37 32.48 13.02
CA LEU A 660 16.67 32.62 13.60
C LEU A 660 17.17 31.25 14.10
N ILE A 661 18.33 30.79 13.68
CA ILE A 661 18.94 29.56 14.19
C ILE A 661 19.49 29.82 15.60
N VAL A 662 18.92 29.14 16.61
CA VAL A 662 19.32 29.27 18.02
C VAL A 662 20.11 28.07 18.52
N GLY A 663 20.05 26.95 17.83
CA GLY A 663 20.76 25.75 18.23
C GLY A 663 21.00 24.78 17.09
N VAL A 664 21.92 23.86 17.33
CA VAL A 664 22.23 22.71 16.44
C VAL A 664 22.05 21.44 17.27
N CYS A 665 21.18 20.54 16.82
CA CYS A 665 20.95 19.23 17.43
C CYS A 665 21.68 18.10 16.68
N ALA A 666 21.81 16.96 17.34
CA ALA A 666 22.32 15.75 16.72
C ALA A 666 21.42 15.29 15.58
N ASP A 667 22.00 14.56 14.64
CA ASP A 667 21.26 13.95 13.55
C ASP A 667 20.32 12.84 14.06
N THR A 668 19.07 12.83 13.60
CA THR A 668 18.09 11.80 13.90
C THR A 668 17.57 11.18 12.60
N ARG A 669 17.19 9.92 12.61
CA ARG A 669 16.47 9.30 11.51
C ARG A 669 15.05 9.89 11.48
N TYR A 670 14.75 10.60 10.41
CA TYR A 670 13.55 11.43 10.33
C TYR A 670 12.33 10.65 9.83
N SER A 671 12.40 10.07 8.64
CA SER A 671 11.29 9.33 8.01
C SER A 671 11.64 7.89 7.64
N ASP A 672 12.91 7.60 7.30
CA ASP A 672 13.35 6.27 6.88
C ASP A 672 14.66 5.88 7.57
N MET A 673 14.65 4.71 8.22
CA MET A 673 15.82 4.15 8.89
C MET A 673 16.94 3.74 7.93
N ARG A 674 16.65 3.56 6.65
CA ARG A 674 17.60 3.12 5.61
C ARG A 674 18.33 4.27 4.95
N GLN A 675 17.73 5.45 4.93
CA GLN A 675 18.30 6.61 4.24
C GLN A 675 19.26 7.40 5.14
N PRO A 676 20.23 8.10 4.55
CA PRO A 676 21.02 9.07 5.29
C PRO A 676 20.11 10.12 5.94
N THR A 677 20.53 10.63 7.09
CA THR A 677 19.78 11.69 7.77
C THR A 677 19.65 12.92 6.87
N PRO A 678 18.41 13.34 6.57
CA PRO A 678 18.18 14.53 5.74
C PRO A 678 18.52 15.82 6.51
N PRO A 679 18.73 16.95 5.82
CA PRO A 679 18.74 18.25 6.43
C PRO A 679 17.36 18.58 6.99
N VAL A 680 17.27 18.87 8.29
CA VAL A 680 16.02 19.15 9.00
C VAL A 680 16.14 20.42 9.83
N HIS A 681 15.10 21.25 9.85
CA HIS A 681 14.92 22.29 10.84
C HIS A 681 13.66 22.03 11.68
N PHE A 682 13.79 22.25 12.97
CA PHE A 682 12.71 22.12 13.94
C PHE A 682 12.27 23.53 14.35
N ASP A 683 11.01 23.84 14.13
CA ASP A 683 10.41 25.15 14.38
C ASP A 683 9.52 25.07 15.60
N LEU A 684 9.52 26.12 16.43
CA LEU A 684 8.69 26.14 17.63
C LEU A 684 7.20 26.35 17.27
N ASP A 685 6.35 25.41 17.67
CA ASP A 685 4.93 25.41 17.32
C ASP A 685 4.17 26.70 17.73
N PRO A 686 4.31 27.28 18.92
CA PRO A 686 3.65 28.55 19.26
C PRO A 686 3.91 29.69 18.29
N GLN A 687 4.99 29.59 17.50
CA GLN A 687 5.32 30.56 16.44
C GLN A 687 4.91 30.09 15.04
N SER A 688 4.18 28.96 14.95
CA SER A 688 3.74 28.37 13.69
C SER A 688 2.37 28.88 13.29
N PRO A 689 2.13 29.24 12.03
CA PRO A 689 0.79 29.58 11.54
C PRO A 689 -0.12 28.37 11.30
N TRP A 690 0.38 27.12 11.44
CA TRP A 690 -0.33 25.92 11.02
C TRP A 690 -1.29 25.42 12.11
N PRO A 691 -2.61 25.34 11.86
CA PRO A 691 -3.60 24.89 12.84
C PRO A 691 -3.85 23.38 12.86
N GLY A 692 -3.05 22.57 12.17
CA GLY A 692 -3.31 21.13 11.95
C GLY A 692 -3.17 20.24 13.19
N GLN A 693 -3.32 18.95 12.99
CA GLN A 693 -3.16 17.89 13.98
C GLN A 693 -1.76 17.91 14.62
N MET A 694 -1.68 17.54 15.90
CA MET A 694 -0.42 17.31 16.62
C MET A 694 -0.40 15.93 17.26
N THR A 695 0.77 15.29 17.16
CA THR A 695 1.10 14.08 17.91
C THR A 695 1.71 14.47 19.23
N TYR A 696 1.05 14.16 20.33
CA TYR A 696 1.60 14.31 21.68
C TYR A 696 2.54 13.15 22.01
N ILE A 697 3.67 13.46 22.55
CA ILE A 697 4.75 12.55 22.90
C ILE A 697 4.92 12.60 24.40
N ILE A 698 4.57 11.52 25.07
CA ILE A 698 4.55 11.43 26.54
C ILE A 698 5.59 10.43 26.97
N ARG A 699 6.54 10.89 27.80
CA ARG A 699 7.51 10.01 28.46
C ARG A 699 6.96 9.50 29.78
N SER A 700 6.83 8.18 29.90
CA SER A 700 6.35 7.54 31.11
C SER A 700 6.87 6.10 31.23
N PRO A 701 7.29 5.66 32.44
CA PRO A 701 7.63 4.27 32.70
C PRO A 701 6.40 3.34 32.79
N LEU A 702 5.20 3.93 32.85
CA LEU A 702 3.95 3.16 32.97
C LEU A 702 3.54 2.52 31.63
N ARG A 703 2.81 1.43 31.70
CA ARG A 703 2.25 0.80 30.51
C ARG A 703 1.15 1.70 29.90
N PRO A 704 1.03 1.78 28.55
CA PRO A 704 0.02 2.61 27.87
C PRO A 704 -1.41 2.39 28.42
N ALA A 705 -1.80 1.14 28.64
CA ALA A 705 -3.14 0.79 29.16
C ALA A 705 -3.48 1.44 30.51
N ALA A 706 -2.48 1.74 31.34
CA ALA A 706 -2.70 2.41 32.63
C ALA A 706 -2.87 3.93 32.49
N LEU A 707 -2.27 4.55 31.46
CA LEU A 707 -2.31 6.00 31.24
C LEU A 707 -3.52 6.45 30.42
N VAL A 708 -3.93 5.66 29.41
CA VAL A 708 -4.97 6.03 28.44
C VAL A 708 -6.28 6.55 29.07
N PRO A 709 -6.85 5.92 30.11
CA PRO A 709 -8.07 6.44 30.73
C PRO A 709 -7.91 7.83 31.35
N SER A 710 -6.75 8.11 31.96
CA SER A 710 -6.44 9.42 32.56
C SER A 710 -6.19 10.47 31.50
N LEU A 711 -5.48 10.13 30.43
CA LEU A 711 -5.25 11.01 29.28
C LEU A 711 -6.56 11.40 28.60
N ARG A 712 -7.45 10.43 28.36
CA ARG A 712 -8.76 10.66 27.79
C ARG A 712 -9.60 11.59 28.66
N ARG A 713 -9.63 11.37 29.97
CA ARG A 713 -10.33 12.23 30.92
C ARG A 713 -9.75 13.66 30.94
N ALA A 714 -8.43 13.80 30.87
CA ALA A 714 -7.78 15.10 30.86
C ALA A 714 -8.16 15.91 29.62
N VAL A 715 -8.23 15.30 28.44
CA VAL A 715 -8.67 15.96 27.20
C VAL A 715 -10.16 16.32 27.29
N GLN A 716 -11.03 15.43 27.74
CA GLN A 716 -12.47 15.67 27.88
C GLN A 716 -12.83 16.80 28.86
N LEU A 717 -11.97 17.01 29.88
CA LEU A 717 -12.13 18.17 30.80
C LEU A 717 -11.75 19.52 30.17
N ILE A 718 -10.90 19.50 29.13
CA ILE A 718 -10.53 20.71 28.39
C ILE A 718 -11.59 21.03 27.34
N ASP A 719 -11.98 20.02 26.57
CA ASP A 719 -13.02 20.10 25.56
C ASP A 719 -13.57 18.67 25.29
N PRO A 720 -14.88 18.43 25.57
CA PRO A 720 -15.52 17.13 25.35
C PRO A 720 -15.50 16.66 23.88
N ASP A 721 -15.40 17.58 22.94
CA ASP A 721 -15.42 17.31 21.49
C ASP A 721 -14.02 17.09 20.91
N LEU A 722 -12.94 17.18 21.70
CA LEU A 722 -11.57 16.90 21.25
C LEU A 722 -11.35 15.38 21.12
N PRO A 723 -11.15 14.86 19.91
CA PRO A 723 -10.85 13.45 19.71
C PRO A 723 -9.41 13.15 20.15
N LEU A 724 -9.25 12.04 20.87
CA LEU A 724 -7.98 11.46 21.22
C LEU A 724 -7.84 10.15 20.46
N SER A 725 -6.95 10.12 19.47
CA SER A 725 -6.83 9.04 18.51
C SER A 725 -5.41 8.48 18.45
N ASN A 726 -5.23 7.40 17.70
CA ASN A 726 -3.95 6.84 17.30
C ASN A 726 -2.96 6.62 18.46
N ILE A 727 -3.44 6.01 19.55
CA ILE A 727 -2.62 5.75 20.74
C ILE A 727 -1.66 4.61 20.45
N ARG A 728 -0.36 4.89 20.48
CA ARG A 728 0.70 3.94 20.13
C ARG A 728 1.98 4.16 20.92
N THR A 729 2.90 3.20 20.86
CA THR A 729 4.26 3.36 21.40
C THR A 729 5.22 3.73 20.27
N GLN A 730 6.32 4.40 20.57
CA GLN A 730 7.37 4.74 19.61
C GLN A 730 8.27 3.53 19.24
N GLN A 731 8.00 2.35 19.78
CA GLN A 731 8.78 1.12 19.52
C GLN A 731 8.32 0.38 18.28
#